data_a68ebe1ce376db7f3f259d2190e5a88f
#
_entry.id   a68ebe1ce376db7f3f259d2190e5a88f
#
_cell.length_a   1.000
_cell.length_b   1.000
_cell.length_c   1.000
_cell.angle_alpha   90.00
_cell.angle_beta   90.00
_cell.angle_gamma   90.00
#
_symmetry.space_group_name_H-M   'P 1'
#
loop_
_entity.id
_entity.type
_entity.pdbx_description
1 polymer ?
#
loop_
_entity_poly.entity_id
_entity_poly.type
_entity_poly.pdbx_seq_one_letter_code
_entity_poly.pdbx_strand_id
1 'polypeptide(L)'
;VYSGTGFGSTGGNTQISGLSTVNPSDIESIEILKDASATAIYGARAANGVVLITTKSGKKGRDIITFESSFGVQNVAKTIDVMNAQEYAALVNEAYTNDGLDAPYNTTQLGEIAKLGNGTNWQDEIFRPAMIQSYQLTFSGGDNKTTYAISGGYFDQKGVIINSDFKRYSLRLNLDRQIFNTLKVGTHMSGTHTISRTSATDVGGRDGVVNGALKMNPIQSVYANEETGEYTPTNDPGLLIPNPVATAKEEIYNNATTRVLGDVYAEWEFLKDLKLKVSLGMDIMYLKQNKYTPSNIYQSLGIASAKVGVNRSINWLNENILTWNKTFKDIHSLNILGGFTIQRNNVESVTGASSNFVNDVMKYNNLGAGSIYDKPESSATQWSLMSYLARINYSLYDRYLFSVNGRVDGSSRFGGNNKYGFFPSGSVAWRISEEGFMEPVKAVINNLKLRTSYGFTGNTEIGVYESLATLESNSWTIGNQLVSGFYPNRIPNPDLKWEKTGQFDIGFDHGLFNNRLRLTADYYYKKTTDLLYNVAIPSASGYDSMLKNIGSVQNKGYELSIESDNLSGAFSWTTAFNISFNRNKVLELGGETYKDVGTYDDHLKTSDIRRLIVGQPIGVFYGYRFDGIFQNEAECAQQTSSPSPIRVGLRRYKDLNGDCT
;
A
#
# COMPACT_ATOMS: atom_id res chain seq x y z
N VAL A 1 0.34 -5.10 15.05
CA VAL A 1 -0.53 -4.91 13.88
C VAL A 1 -0.09 -3.64 13.17
N TYR A 2 0.38 -3.79 11.96
CA TYR A 2 0.81 -2.69 11.12
C TYR A 2 -0.37 -2.20 10.27
N SER A 3 -0.78 -0.97 10.43
CA SER A 3 -1.65 -0.28 9.49
C SER A 3 -0.74 0.50 8.52
N GLY A 4 -0.79 0.17 7.24
CA GLY A 4 0.11 0.73 6.21
C GLY A 4 -0.17 2.18 5.83
N THR A 5 -0.46 3.03 6.81
CA THR A 5 -0.61 4.48 6.55
C THR A 5 0.74 5.04 6.18
N GLY A 6 0.87 5.52 4.96
CA GLY A 6 2.03 6.27 4.51
C GLY A 6 2.29 7.43 5.45
N PHE A 7 3.50 7.52 5.97
CA PHE A 7 3.91 8.69 6.74
C PHE A 7 4.01 9.88 5.80
N GLY A 8 3.56 11.05 6.26
CA GLY A 8 3.54 12.26 5.48
C GLY A 8 4.87 12.49 4.78
N SER A 9 4.82 12.69 3.48
CA SER A 9 6.00 12.88 2.66
C SER A 9 6.34 14.36 2.58
N THR A 10 7.61 14.68 2.47
CA THR A 10 8.10 16.03 2.17
C THR A 10 7.76 16.46 0.73
N GLY A 11 6.64 16.00 0.17
CA GLY A 11 6.17 16.40 -1.15
C GLY A 11 6.52 15.46 -2.31
N GLY A 12 6.79 14.18 -2.04
CA GLY A 12 6.91 13.15 -3.07
C GLY A 12 5.97 11.98 -2.77
N ASN A 13 5.35 11.40 -3.79
CA ASN A 13 4.38 10.31 -3.67
C ASN A 13 4.97 8.95 -3.24
N THR A 14 6.22 8.91 -2.78
CA THR A 14 6.87 7.66 -2.40
C THR A 14 6.43 7.25 -1.00
N GLN A 15 5.38 6.44 -0.92
CA GLN A 15 4.99 5.78 0.31
C GLN A 15 6.00 4.67 0.64
N ILE A 16 6.66 4.78 1.78
CA ILE A 16 7.53 3.70 2.27
C ILE A 16 6.62 2.60 2.81
N SER A 17 6.60 1.45 2.15
CA SER A 17 5.88 0.28 2.65
C SER A 17 6.48 -0.17 3.99
N GLY A 18 5.63 -0.36 5.00
CA GLY A 18 6.08 -0.91 6.27
C GLY A 18 6.63 -2.32 6.19
N LEU A 19 6.27 -3.06 5.14
CA LEU A 19 6.84 -4.38 4.86
C LEU A 19 8.30 -4.29 4.44
N SER A 20 8.77 -3.16 3.91
CA SER A 20 10.20 -2.97 3.56
C SER A 20 11.13 -3.06 4.77
N THR A 21 10.60 -2.83 5.97
CA THR A 21 11.33 -2.97 7.23
C THR A 21 11.34 -4.38 7.79
N VAL A 22 10.58 -5.33 7.20
CA VAL A 22 10.59 -6.74 7.57
C VAL A 22 11.61 -7.47 6.71
N ASN A 23 12.50 -8.25 7.33
CA ASN A 23 13.48 -9.05 6.59
C ASN A 23 12.83 -10.39 6.20
N PRO A 24 12.66 -10.69 4.88
CA PRO A 24 12.07 -11.95 4.43
C PRO A 24 12.81 -13.20 4.92
N SER A 25 14.14 -13.14 5.08
CA SER A 25 14.95 -14.27 5.56
C SER A 25 14.65 -14.65 7.02
N ASP A 26 14.02 -13.76 7.80
CA ASP A 26 13.59 -14.04 9.17
C ASP A 26 12.21 -14.71 9.25
N ILE A 27 11.51 -14.85 8.13
CA ILE A 27 10.15 -15.38 8.09
C ILE A 27 10.19 -16.91 8.03
N GLU A 28 9.43 -17.58 8.91
CA GLU A 28 9.18 -19.02 8.88
C GLU A 28 7.94 -19.36 8.07
N SER A 29 6.83 -18.62 8.28
CA SER A 29 5.60 -18.79 7.51
C SER A 29 4.83 -17.48 7.36
N ILE A 30 4.04 -17.41 6.29
CA ILE A 30 3.05 -16.35 6.05
C ILE A 30 1.70 -17.02 5.88
N GLU A 31 0.74 -16.62 6.70
CA GLU A 31 -0.64 -17.10 6.63
C GLU A 31 -1.56 -15.91 6.36
N ILE A 32 -2.47 -16.06 5.41
CA ILE A 32 -3.44 -15.02 5.05
C ILE A 32 -4.81 -15.45 5.52
N LEU A 33 -5.30 -14.78 6.57
CA LEU A 33 -6.64 -15.00 7.10
C LEU A 33 -7.62 -14.13 6.33
N LYS A 34 -8.54 -14.76 5.60
CA LYS A 34 -9.50 -14.07 4.73
C LYS A 34 -10.93 -14.10 5.28
N ASP A 35 -11.27 -15.13 6.07
CA ASP A 35 -12.62 -15.39 6.57
C ASP A 35 -12.91 -14.57 7.82
N ALA A 36 -14.14 -14.08 7.96
CA ALA A 36 -14.56 -13.29 9.12
C ALA A 36 -14.40 -14.04 10.44
N SER A 37 -14.61 -15.36 10.49
CA SER A 37 -14.40 -16.16 11.71
C SER A 37 -12.94 -16.27 12.13
N ALA A 38 -12.02 -16.34 11.16
CA ALA A 38 -10.59 -16.36 11.42
C ALA A 38 -10.05 -14.97 11.80
N THR A 39 -10.58 -13.92 11.18
CA THR A 39 -10.12 -12.54 11.36
C THR A 39 -10.79 -11.83 12.54
N ALA A 40 -11.94 -12.30 13.03
CA ALA A 40 -12.71 -11.65 14.10
C ALA A 40 -11.91 -11.41 15.40
N ILE A 41 -10.98 -12.31 15.74
CA ILE A 41 -10.15 -12.15 16.94
C ILE A 41 -9.17 -10.97 16.82
N TYR A 42 -8.81 -10.57 15.59
CA TYR A 42 -7.95 -9.41 15.31
C TYR A 42 -8.73 -8.09 15.24
N GLY A 43 -10.06 -8.16 15.26
CA GLY A 43 -10.99 -7.06 15.46
C GLY A 43 -11.08 -6.07 14.32
N ALA A 44 -11.24 -4.83 14.70
CA ALA A 44 -11.59 -3.69 13.87
C ALA A 44 -10.60 -3.32 12.73
N ARG A 45 -9.47 -4.00 12.63
CA ARG A 45 -8.49 -3.81 11.55
C ARG A 45 -8.41 -5.00 10.60
N ALA A 46 -9.30 -5.94 10.78
CA ALA A 46 -9.29 -7.22 10.05
C ALA A 46 -10.32 -7.30 8.91
N ALA A 47 -11.08 -6.23 8.64
CA ALA A 47 -12.11 -6.21 7.60
C ALA A 47 -11.57 -6.55 6.19
N ASN A 48 -10.32 -6.17 5.92
CA ASN A 48 -9.63 -6.44 4.65
C ASN A 48 -8.75 -7.70 4.68
N GLY A 49 -8.88 -8.52 5.75
CA GLY A 49 -8.03 -9.70 5.98
C GLY A 49 -6.86 -9.42 6.93
N VAL A 50 -6.18 -10.49 7.34
CA VAL A 50 -5.01 -10.44 8.21
C VAL A 50 -3.88 -11.24 7.59
N VAL A 51 -2.71 -10.65 7.47
CA VAL A 51 -1.47 -11.34 7.12
C VAL A 51 -0.73 -11.65 8.41
N LEU A 52 -0.70 -12.92 8.79
CA LEU A 52 0.03 -13.41 9.95
C LEU A 52 1.43 -13.83 9.52
N ILE A 53 2.44 -13.15 10.03
CA ILE A 53 3.84 -13.44 9.75
C ILE A 53 4.44 -14.11 10.99
N THR A 54 4.76 -15.40 10.85
CA THR A 54 5.50 -16.13 11.86
C THR A 54 6.98 -16.10 11.51
N THR A 55 7.76 -15.80 12.50
CA THR A 55 9.20 -15.61 12.31
C THR A 55 9.98 -16.78 12.89
N LYS A 56 11.14 -17.09 12.28
CA LYS A 56 12.04 -18.16 12.71
C LYS A 56 12.36 -18.03 14.20
N SER A 57 12.16 -19.10 14.97
CA SER A 57 12.44 -19.20 16.40
C SER A 57 13.45 -20.32 16.69
N GLY A 58 14.06 -20.28 17.87
CA GLY A 58 14.96 -21.35 18.31
C GLY A 58 14.20 -22.67 18.52
N LYS A 59 14.84 -23.79 18.21
CA LYS A 59 14.32 -25.15 18.44
C LYS A 59 15.19 -25.86 19.48
N LYS A 60 14.58 -26.74 20.26
CA LYS A 60 15.32 -27.60 21.20
C LYS A 60 16.31 -28.47 20.44
N GLY A 61 17.54 -28.57 20.93
CA GLY A 61 18.60 -29.33 20.32
C GLY A 61 19.93 -28.59 20.33
N ARG A 62 20.86 -29.03 19.48
CA ARG A 62 22.15 -28.32 19.34
C ARG A 62 22.01 -26.99 18.62
N ASP A 63 22.96 -26.10 18.90
CA ASP A 63 23.05 -24.82 18.24
C ASP A 63 23.35 -24.99 16.75
N ILE A 64 22.69 -24.16 15.95
CA ILE A 64 22.80 -24.12 14.50
C ILE A 64 23.20 -22.71 14.08
N ILE A 65 24.23 -22.62 13.24
CA ILE A 65 24.65 -21.39 12.58
C ILE A 65 24.27 -21.54 11.11
N THR A 66 23.50 -20.59 10.62
CA THR A 66 23.08 -20.55 9.21
C THR A 66 23.57 -19.25 8.58
N PHE A 67 24.30 -19.35 7.48
CA PHE A 67 24.65 -18.21 6.64
C PHE A 67 23.96 -18.37 5.28
N GLU A 68 23.19 -17.36 4.91
CA GLU A 68 22.48 -17.28 3.64
C GLU A 68 23.01 -16.08 2.86
N SER A 69 23.32 -16.26 1.58
CA SER A 69 23.67 -15.16 0.68
C SER A 69 22.96 -15.32 -0.65
N SER A 70 22.50 -14.23 -1.21
CA SER A 70 21.91 -14.20 -2.54
C SER A 70 22.38 -13.01 -3.36
N PHE A 71 22.56 -13.24 -4.67
CA PHE A 71 22.94 -12.24 -5.64
C PHE A 71 21.95 -12.30 -6.80
N GLY A 72 21.59 -11.16 -7.32
CA GLY A 72 20.70 -11.06 -8.45
C GLY A 72 21.00 -9.83 -9.30
N VAL A 73 20.55 -9.88 -10.55
CA VAL A 73 20.53 -8.73 -11.46
C VAL A 73 19.09 -8.51 -11.90
N GLN A 74 18.64 -7.30 -11.81
CA GLN A 74 17.32 -6.90 -12.29
C GLN A 74 17.45 -5.96 -13.48
N ASN A 75 16.55 -6.14 -14.44
CA ASN A 75 16.46 -5.31 -15.64
C ASN A 75 15.01 -4.86 -15.81
N VAL A 76 14.81 -3.81 -16.58
CA VAL A 76 13.46 -3.42 -17.02
C VAL A 76 12.91 -4.52 -17.92
N ALA A 77 11.69 -4.99 -17.62
CA ALA A 77 11.10 -6.11 -18.34
C ALA A 77 10.68 -5.73 -19.77
N LYS A 78 10.24 -4.48 -19.97
CA LYS A 78 9.80 -3.94 -21.25
C LYS A 78 9.93 -2.44 -21.27
N THR A 79 10.45 -1.88 -22.36
CA THR A 79 10.39 -0.47 -22.71
C THR A 79 9.20 -0.21 -23.63
N ILE A 80 8.81 1.04 -23.78
CA ILE A 80 7.74 1.47 -24.68
C ILE A 80 8.40 1.98 -25.97
N ASP A 81 7.89 1.52 -27.12
CA ASP A 81 8.34 2.03 -28.40
C ASP A 81 7.90 3.50 -28.54
N VAL A 82 8.86 4.37 -28.74
CA VAL A 82 8.69 5.81 -28.96
C VAL A 82 9.29 6.19 -30.31
N MET A 83 8.87 7.34 -30.84
CA MET A 83 9.40 7.87 -32.10
C MET A 83 10.91 8.11 -32.02
N ASN A 84 11.62 7.79 -33.08
CA ASN A 84 13.00 8.18 -33.27
C ASN A 84 13.08 9.68 -33.72
N ALA A 85 14.31 10.21 -33.83
CA ALA A 85 14.53 11.61 -34.17
C ALA A 85 13.90 12.05 -35.52
N GLN A 86 13.91 11.20 -36.51
CA GLN A 86 13.37 11.49 -37.84
C GLN A 86 11.85 11.46 -37.86
N GLU A 87 11.26 10.43 -37.23
CA GLU A 87 9.79 10.29 -37.06
C GLU A 87 9.22 11.46 -36.28
N TYR A 88 9.90 11.85 -35.20
CA TYR A 88 9.51 12.99 -34.38
C TYR A 88 9.52 14.30 -35.17
N ALA A 89 10.62 14.57 -35.91
CA ALA A 89 10.74 15.79 -36.73
C ALA A 89 9.66 15.86 -37.80
N ALA A 90 9.37 14.72 -38.45
CA ALA A 90 8.32 14.63 -39.47
C ALA A 90 6.94 14.93 -38.88
N LEU A 91 6.61 14.33 -37.72
CA LEU A 91 5.32 14.56 -37.04
C LEU A 91 5.16 16.01 -36.59
N VAL A 92 6.22 16.61 -36.03
CA VAL A 92 6.17 18.01 -35.57
C VAL A 92 5.96 18.96 -36.75
N ASN A 93 6.69 18.75 -37.87
CA ASN A 93 6.50 19.54 -39.08
C ASN A 93 5.07 19.42 -39.63
N GLU A 94 4.54 18.19 -39.69
CA GLU A 94 3.15 17.93 -40.12
C GLU A 94 2.15 18.66 -39.23
N ALA A 95 2.30 18.59 -37.90
CA ALA A 95 1.42 19.25 -36.94
C ALA A 95 1.39 20.77 -37.13
N TYR A 96 2.57 21.40 -37.28
CA TYR A 96 2.65 22.86 -37.50
C TYR A 96 2.05 23.25 -38.84
N THR A 97 2.34 22.51 -39.91
CA THR A 97 1.76 22.77 -41.23
C THR A 97 0.24 22.65 -41.23
N ASN A 98 -0.31 21.64 -40.54
CA ASN A 98 -1.74 21.45 -40.38
C ASN A 98 -2.43 22.58 -39.60
N ASP A 99 -1.70 23.21 -38.68
CA ASP A 99 -2.18 24.41 -37.95
C ASP A 99 -1.95 25.72 -38.73
N GLY A 100 -1.43 25.64 -39.96
CA GLY A 100 -1.14 26.81 -40.80
C GLY A 100 0.07 27.62 -40.33
N LEU A 101 0.96 26.99 -39.56
CA LEU A 101 2.21 27.58 -39.09
C LEU A 101 3.39 27.07 -39.94
N ASP A 102 4.50 27.82 -39.92
CA ASP A 102 5.72 27.40 -40.59
C ASP A 102 6.30 26.13 -39.88
N ALA A 103 6.75 25.18 -40.68
CA ALA A 103 7.40 23.95 -40.18
C ALA A 103 8.67 24.33 -39.40
N PRO A 104 8.83 23.91 -38.13
CA PRO A 104 9.98 24.26 -37.30
C PRO A 104 11.30 23.66 -37.77
N TYR A 105 11.27 22.57 -38.53
CA TYR A 105 12.48 21.94 -39.10
C TYR A 105 12.50 22.12 -40.60
N ASN A 106 13.38 22.96 -41.09
CA ASN A 106 13.60 23.14 -42.52
C ASN A 106 14.42 22.01 -43.13
N THR A 107 14.59 21.97 -44.48
CA THR A 107 15.27 20.90 -45.21
C THR A 107 16.72 20.69 -44.74
N THR A 108 17.45 21.75 -44.38
CA THR A 108 18.82 21.65 -43.86
C THR A 108 18.82 20.99 -42.49
N GLN A 109 17.93 21.42 -41.58
CA GLN A 109 17.78 20.83 -40.25
C GLN A 109 17.35 19.37 -40.31
N LEU A 110 16.44 18.99 -41.21
CA LEU A 110 16.05 17.58 -41.41
C LEU A 110 17.24 16.76 -41.91
N GLY A 111 18.13 17.34 -42.74
CA GLY A 111 19.38 16.69 -43.15
C GLY A 111 20.35 16.44 -42.00
N GLU A 112 20.46 17.38 -41.04
CA GLU A 112 21.26 17.18 -39.83
C GLU A 112 20.61 16.16 -38.87
N ILE A 113 19.30 16.20 -38.70
CA ILE A 113 18.56 15.21 -37.90
C ILE A 113 18.74 13.79 -38.47
N ALA A 114 18.73 13.64 -39.79
CA ALA A 114 18.95 12.35 -40.40
C ALA A 114 20.34 11.76 -40.09
N LYS A 115 21.36 12.60 -39.83
CA LYS A 115 22.70 12.15 -39.42
C LYS A 115 22.74 11.62 -37.98
N LEU A 116 21.75 11.99 -37.11
CA LEU A 116 21.63 11.47 -35.73
C LEU A 116 21.17 10.01 -35.71
N GLY A 117 20.74 9.45 -36.85
CA GLY A 117 20.14 8.11 -36.87
C GLY A 117 18.85 8.05 -36.09
N ASN A 118 18.78 7.20 -35.06
CA ASN A 118 17.62 7.09 -34.19
C ASN A 118 17.50 8.24 -33.17
N GLY A 119 18.58 9.04 -33.01
CA GLY A 119 18.63 10.07 -31.96
C GLY A 119 18.82 9.47 -30.57
N THR A 120 18.40 10.22 -29.54
CA THR A 120 18.54 9.81 -28.15
C THR A 120 17.35 8.95 -27.70
N ASN A 121 17.63 7.69 -27.34
CA ASN A 121 16.65 6.87 -26.65
C ASN A 121 16.70 7.19 -25.13
N TRP A 122 15.86 8.08 -24.70
CA TRP A 122 15.83 8.54 -23.31
C TRP A 122 15.54 7.43 -22.28
N GLN A 123 14.88 6.35 -22.68
CA GLN A 123 14.66 5.20 -21.80
C GLN A 123 15.97 4.45 -21.52
N ASP A 124 16.83 4.31 -22.51
CA ASP A 124 18.16 3.67 -22.35
C ASP A 124 19.09 4.52 -21.46
N GLU A 125 18.92 5.85 -21.49
CA GLU A 125 19.71 6.78 -20.68
C GLU A 125 19.34 6.75 -19.19
N ILE A 126 18.10 6.44 -18.85
CA ILE A 126 17.62 6.41 -17.46
C ILE A 126 17.60 5.00 -16.86
N PHE A 127 17.57 3.95 -17.66
CA PHE A 127 17.54 2.58 -17.18
C PHE A 127 18.92 1.93 -17.20
N ARG A 128 19.13 1.02 -16.24
CA ARG A 128 20.37 0.24 -16.15
C ARG A 128 20.10 -1.16 -15.61
N PRO A 129 20.95 -2.15 -15.93
CA PRO A 129 21.04 -3.38 -15.14
C PRO A 129 21.42 -3.05 -13.70
N ALA A 130 20.71 -3.61 -12.74
CA ALA A 130 20.87 -3.24 -11.33
C ALA A 130 21.08 -4.46 -10.45
N MET A 131 22.09 -4.42 -9.58
CA MET A 131 22.47 -5.51 -8.70
C MET A 131 21.62 -5.54 -7.43
N ILE A 132 21.32 -6.75 -6.97
CA ILE A 132 20.70 -7.04 -5.67
C ILE A 132 21.65 -7.98 -4.91
N GLN A 133 21.91 -7.67 -3.64
CA GLN A 133 22.71 -8.49 -2.74
C GLN A 133 22.00 -8.63 -1.40
N SER A 134 22.00 -9.84 -0.84
CA SER A 134 21.46 -10.10 0.49
C SER A 134 22.39 -11.04 1.25
N TYR A 135 22.64 -10.72 2.50
CA TYR A 135 23.44 -11.52 3.41
C TYR A 135 22.70 -11.66 4.73
N GLN A 136 22.59 -12.87 5.23
CA GLN A 136 21.92 -13.19 6.49
C GLN A 136 22.77 -14.16 7.31
N LEU A 137 23.01 -13.85 8.56
CA LEU A 137 23.63 -14.73 9.54
C LEU A 137 22.64 -14.98 10.66
N THR A 138 22.38 -16.25 10.98
CA THR A 138 21.42 -16.65 12.01
C THR A 138 22.09 -17.64 12.96
N PHE A 139 21.98 -17.39 14.25
CA PHE A 139 22.34 -18.28 15.35
C PHE A 139 21.05 -18.72 16.03
N SER A 140 20.78 -20.01 16.08
CA SER A 140 19.58 -20.52 16.73
C SER A 140 19.85 -21.82 17.47
N GLY A 141 19.16 -22.03 18.58
CA GLY A 141 19.34 -23.20 19.39
C GLY A 141 18.43 -23.24 20.60
N GLY A 142 18.71 -24.12 21.52
CA GLY A 142 18.03 -24.17 22.80
C GLY A 142 18.02 -25.50 23.46
N ASP A 143 17.65 -25.48 24.72
CA ASP A 143 17.45 -26.65 25.57
C ASP A 143 15.96 -26.82 25.95
N ASN A 144 15.69 -27.63 26.98
CA ASN A 144 14.32 -27.83 27.46
C ASN A 144 13.70 -26.62 28.15
N LYS A 145 14.50 -25.63 28.53
CA LYS A 145 14.06 -24.46 29.27
C LYS A 145 14.19 -23.18 28.47
N THR A 146 15.15 -23.11 27.56
CA THR A 146 15.45 -21.87 26.81
C THR A 146 15.55 -22.19 25.34
N THR A 147 14.89 -21.40 24.50
CA THR A 147 15.08 -21.40 23.05
C THR A 147 15.41 -19.99 22.60
N TYR A 148 16.33 -19.87 21.64
CA TYR A 148 16.76 -18.57 21.15
C TYR A 148 17.02 -18.59 19.64
N ALA A 149 16.79 -17.45 18.99
CA ALA A 149 17.23 -17.19 17.63
C ALA A 149 17.70 -15.72 17.55
N ILE A 150 18.92 -15.55 17.07
CA ILE A 150 19.51 -14.22 16.84
C ILE A 150 19.91 -14.17 15.38
N SER A 151 19.49 -13.15 14.66
CA SER A 151 19.87 -12.96 13.25
C SER A 151 20.32 -11.54 12.96
N GLY A 152 21.30 -11.40 12.06
CA GLY A 152 21.75 -10.15 11.49
C GLY A 152 21.70 -10.21 9.97
N GLY A 153 21.15 -9.18 9.32
CA GLY A 153 20.97 -9.13 7.88
C GLY A 153 21.42 -7.81 7.27
N TYR A 154 21.97 -7.90 6.06
CA TYR A 154 22.27 -6.77 5.18
C TYR A 154 21.66 -7.03 3.81
N PHE A 155 20.97 -6.04 3.27
CA PHE A 155 20.35 -6.06 1.95
C PHE A 155 20.70 -4.78 1.21
N ASP A 156 21.20 -4.88 -0.02
CA ASP A 156 21.51 -3.76 -0.92
C ASP A 156 20.89 -4.03 -2.30
N GLN A 157 19.97 -3.19 -2.70
CA GLN A 157 19.32 -3.23 -3.99
C GLN A 157 19.55 -1.92 -4.73
N LYS A 158 20.25 -1.99 -5.86
CA LYS A 158 20.30 -0.88 -6.80
C LYS A 158 19.02 -0.84 -7.60
N GLY A 159 18.50 0.36 -7.85
CA GLY A 159 17.31 0.53 -8.71
C GLY A 159 17.67 0.45 -10.19
N VAL A 160 16.70 -0.01 -11.00
CA VAL A 160 16.80 -0.02 -12.47
C VAL A 160 16.83 1.40 -13.06
N ILE A 161 16.28 2.38 -12.35
CA ILE A 161 16.46 3.79 -12.69
C ILE A 161 17.78 4.25 -12.09
N ILE A 162 18.58 4.97 -12.89
CA ILE A 162 19.87 5.51 -12.44
C ILE A 162 19.70 6.30 -11.14
N ASN A 163 20.75 6.26 -10.29
CA ASN A 163 20.84 7.02 -9.04
C ASN A 163 19.76 6.67 -7.98
N SER A 164 19.09 5.54 -8.13
CA SER A 164 18.18 5.00 -7.11
C SER A 164 18.78 3.77 -6.42
N ASP A 165 18.57 3.65 -5.10
CA ASP A 165 18.99 2.49 -4.32
C ASP A 165 18.19 2.33 -3.01
N PHE A 166 18.23 1.11 -2.47
CA PHE A 166 17.66 0.77 -1.19
C PHE A 166 18.62 -0.15 -0.42
N LYS A 167 18.92 0.23 0.84
CA LYS A 167 19.72 -0.56 1.76
C LYS A 167 18.95 -0.84 3.04
N ARG A 168 19.08 -2.06 3.57
CA ARG A 168 18.49 -2.44 4.84
C ARG A 168 19.50 -3.17 5.71
N TYR A 169 19.62 -2.72 6.95
CA TYR A 169 20.33 -3.36 8.03
C TYR A 169 19.28 -3.89 9.01
N SER A 170 19.33 -5.15 9.39
CA SER A 170 18.36 -5.75 10.30
C SER A 170 19.08 -6.56 11.38
N LEU A 171 18.56 -6.48 12.60
CA LEU A 171 18.95 -7.30 13.73
C LEU A 171 17.69 -7.83 14.39
N ARG A 172 17.68 -9.12 14.73
CA ARG A 172 16.56 -9.76 15.38
C ARG A 172 17.01 -10.63 16.54
N LEU A 173 16.21 -10.63 17.61
CA LEU A 173 16.34 -11.46 18.79
C LEU A 173 14.99 -12.08 19.13
N ASN A 174 14.92 -13.41 19.18
CA ASN A 174 13.84 -14.16 19.79
C ASN A 174 14.41 -14.98 20.92
N LEU A 175 13.84 -14.84 22.11
CA LEU A 175 14.25 -15.55 23.30
C LEU A 175 13.02 -15.98 24.09
N ASP A 176 12.88 -17.27 24.30
CA ASP A 176 11.83 -17.87 25.14
C ASP A 176 12.47 -18.67 26.26
N ARG A 177 12.00 -18.51 27.49
CA ARG A 177 12.51 -19.21 28.65
C ARG A 177 11.40 -19.69 29.58
N GLN A 178 11.44 -20.98 29.91
CA GLN A 178 10.66 -21.56 30.97
C GLN A 178 11.37 -21.33 32.30
N ILE A 179 10.86 -20.40 33.14
CA ILE A 179 11.44 -20.08 34.45
C ILE A 179 11.05 -21.17 35.47
N PHE A 180 9.75 -21.45 35.55
CA PHE A 180 9.18 -22.53 36.33
C PHE A 180 8.37 -23.45 35.43
N ASN A 181 7.97 -24.63 35.88
CA ASN A 181 7.11 -25.51 35.08
C ASN A 181 5.80 -24.86 34.65
N THR A 182 5.39 -23.82 35.37
CA THR A 182 4.13 -23.09 35.16
C THR A 182 4.32 -21.68 34.58
N LEU A 183 5.56 -21.14 34.48
CA LEU A 183 5.82 -19.78 34.03
C LEU A 183 6.80 -19.76 32.87
N LYS A 184 6.35 -19.29 31.73
CA LYS A 184 7.16 -19.01 30.55
C LYS A 184 7.26 -17.48 30.34
N VAL A 185 8.44 -16.98 30.08
CA VAL A 185 8.68 -15.60 29.66
C VAL A 185 9.40 -15.57 28.33
N GLY A 186 9.19 -14.53 27.56
CA GLY A 186 9.88 -14.38 26.30
C GLY A 186 9.91 -12.94 25.79
N THR A 187 10.76 -12.73 24.82
CA THR A 187 10.88 -11.48 24.08
C THR A 187 11.19 -11.74 22.63
N HIS A 188 10.53 -11.00 21.75
CA HIS A 188 10.78 -11.03 20.32
C HIS A 188 11.03 -9.59 19.89
N MET A 189 12.22 -9.28 19.43
CA MET A 189 12.62 -7.92 19.05
C MET A 189 13.24 -7.92 17.66
N SER A 190 12.93 -6.89 16.88
CA SER A 190 13.50 -6.63 15.57
C SER A 190 13.86 -5.15 15.47
N GLY A 191 15.13 -4.87 15.18
CA GLY A 191 15.63 -3.53 14.85
C GLY A 191 15.98 -3.49 13.37
N THR A 192 15.50 -2.46 12.67
CA THR A 192 15.77 -2.29 11.24
C THR A 192 16.11 -0.85 10.94
N HIS A 193 17.19 -0.65 10.16
CA HIS A 193 17.54 0.64 9.61
C HIS A 193 17.56 0.54 8.07
N THR A 194 16.76 1.38 7.40
CA THR A 194 16.72 1.43 5.93
C THR A 194 17.17 2.80 5.45
N ILE A 195 17.90 2.80 4.37
CA ILE A 195 18.29 4.01 3.64
C ILE A 195 17.83 3.81 2.20
N SER A 196 17.02 4.71 1.68
CA SER A 196 16.61 4.69 0.27
C SER A 196 16.88 6.03 -0.38
N ARG A 197 17.42 5.97 -1.58
CA ARG A 197 17.47 7.07 -2.52
C ARG A 197 16.49 6.75 -3.63
N THR A 198 15.50 7.62 -3.80
CA THR A 198 14.44 7.44 -4.79
C THR A 198 14.53 8.50 -5.86
N SER A 199 14.29 8.13 -7.11
CA SER A 199 14.08 9.08 -8.19
C SER A 199 12.60 9.43 -8.26
N ALA A 200 12.26 10.68 -8.54
CA ALA A 200 10.89 11.10 -8.78
C ALA A 200 10.38 10.44 -10.07
N THR A 201 9.61 9.37 -9.96
CA THR A 201 9.10 8.61 -11.12
C THR A 201 7.78 9.14 -11.63
N ASP A 202 7.01 9.79 -10.75
CA ASP A 202 5.64 10.20 -11.04
C ASP A 202 5.23 11.40 -10.15
N VAL A 203 5.72 12.57 -10.49
CA VAL A 203 5.40 13.81 -9.78
C VAL A 203 4.52 14.66 -10.66
N GLY A 204 3.22 14.71 -10.37
CA GLY A 204 2.27 15.65 -11.00
C GLY A 204 2.17 15.56 -12.52
N GLY A 205 2.47 14.40 -13.11
CA GLY A 205 2.28 14.13 -14.53
C GLY A 205 3.33 14.73 -15.48
N ARG A 206 4.14 15.69 -15.08
CA ARG A 206 5.15 16.33 -15.95
C ARG A 206 6.58 15.94 -15.63
N ASP A 207 6.94 15.92 -14.37
CA ASP A 207 8.32 16.09 -13.91
C ASP A 207 9.00 14.77 -13.48
N GLY A 208 8.33 13.62 -13.66
CA GLY A 208 8.88 12.32 -13.31
C GLY A 208 9.90 11.82 -14.33
N VAL A 209 10.94 11.15 -13.84
CA VAL A 209 12.05 10.62 -14.67
C VAL A 209 11.56 9.72 -15.81
N VAL A 210 10.65 8.78 -15.52
CA VAL A 210 10.12 7.85 -16.54
C VAL A 210 9.18 8.59 -17.50
N ASN A 211 8.29 9.42 -16.99
CA ASN A 211 7.37 10.20 -17.81
C ASN A 211 8.14 11.20 -18.70
N GLY A 212 9.18 11.83 -18.16
CA GLY A 212 10.09 12.68 -18.91
C GLY A 212 10.78 11.92 -20.06
N ALA A 213 11.31 10.72 -19.78
CA ALA A 213 11.98 9.89 -20.80
C ALA A 213 11.06 9.46 -21.95
N LEU A 214 9.75 9.28 -21.68
CA LEU A 214 8.78 8.93 -22.73
C LEU A 214 8.34 10.12 -23.59
N LYS A 215 8.54 11.34 -23.11
CA LYS A 215 8.06 12.57 -23.76
C LYS A 215 9.19 13.46 -24.30
N MET A 216 10.42 13.26 -23.82
CA MET A 216 11.54 14.12 -24.21
C MET A 216 11.87 13.96 -25.68
N ASN A 217 12.18 15.08 -26.32
CA ASN A 217 12.51 15.16 -27.74
C ASN A 217 13.75 14.29 -28.08
N PRO A 218 13.64 13.28 -28.97
CA PRO A 218 14.74 12.39 -29.31
C PRO A 218 15.83 13.04 -30.17
N ILE A 219 15.61 14.25 -30.69
CA ILE A 219 16.62 15.02 -31.43
C ILE A 219 17.66 15.60 -30.48
N GLN A 220 17.30 15.82 -29.22
CA GLN A 220 18.17 16.43 -28.22
C GLN A 220 19.12 15.38 -27.61
N SER A 221 20.38 15.79 -27.39
CA SER A 221 21.35 15.02 -26.59
C SER A 221 21.11 15.20 -25.09
N VAL A 222 21.66 14.30 -24.27
CA VAL A 222 21.57 14.42 -22.78
C VAL A 222 22.26 15.67 -22.29
N TYR A 223 23.41 16.00 -22.85
CA TYR A 223 24.20 17.17 -22.49
C TYR A 223 24.25 18.16 -23.63
N ALA A 224 24.08 19.46 -23.33
CA ALA A 224 24.35 20.55 -24.24
C ALA A 224 25.86 20.70 -24.49
N ASN A 225 26.64 20.40 -23.45
CA ASN A 225 28.09 20.37 -23.50
C ASN A 225 28.61 19.17 -22.66
N GLU A 226 29.17 18.17 -23.30
CA GLU A 226 29.71 16.99 -22.62
C GLU A 226 30.96 17.29 -21.78
N GLU A 227 31.79 18.27 -22.17
CA GLU A 227 32.99 18.64 -21.44
C GLU A 227 32.68 19.30 -20.11
N THR A 228 31.66 20.16 -20.07
CA THR A 228 31.22 20.86 -18.85
C THR A 228 30.19 20.07 -18.06
N GLY A 229 29.56 19.05 -18.66
CA GLY A 229 28.45 18.31 -18.06
C GLY A 229 27.15 19.12 -17.98
N GLU A 230 27.02 20.19 -18.76
CA GLU A 230 25.80 21.00 -18.82
C GLU A 230 24.69 20.23 -19.51
N TYR A 231 23.56 20.04 -18.84
CA TYR A 231 22.42 19.32 -19.40
C TYR A 231 21.72 20.13 -20.48
N THR A 232 21.24 19.43 -21.52
CA THR A 232 20.42 20.07 -22.54
C THR A 232 19.16 20.66 -21.92
N PRO A 233 18.92 21.98 -22.06
CA PRO A 233 17.71 22.61 -21.60
C PRO A 233 16.51 22.20 -22.45
N THR A 234 15.32 22.27 -21.88
CA THR A 234 14.09 21.96 -22.59
C THR A 234 13.73 23.08 -23.54
N ASN A 235 13.84 22.84 -24.82
CA ASN A 235 13.49 23.82 -25.88
C ASN A 235 12.44 23.26 -26.85
N ASP A 236 11.54 22.40 -26.39
CA ASP A 236 10.54 21.82 -27.27
C ASP A 236 9.37 22.81 -27.50
N PRO A 237 8.97 23.07 -28.74
CA PRO A 237 7.85 23.97 -29.02
C PRO A 237 6.57 23.47 -28.35
N GLY A 238 6.12 24.16 -27.33
CA GLY A 238 4.85 23.90 -26.66
C GLY A 238 4.85 22.92 -25.49
N LEU A 239 5.97 22.22 -25.21
CA LEU A 239 6.04 21.27 -24.10
C LEU A 239 7.34 21.41 -23.30
N LEU A 240 7.24 21.95 -22.10
CA LEU A 240 8.40 22.08 -21.20
C LEU A 240 8.57 20.78 -20.41
N ILE A 241 9.39 19.85 -20.91
CA ILE A 241 9.70 18.59 -20.26
C ILE A 241 11.12 18.65 -19.69
N PRO A 242 11.30 18.42 -18.39
CA PRO A 242 12.62 18.38 -17.79
C PRO A 242 13.49 17.27 -18.37
N ASN A 243 14.80 17.52 -18.52
CA ASN A 243 15.74 16.49 -18.89
C ASN A 243 15.72 15.34 -17.83
N PRO A 244 15.28 14.12 -18.21
CA PRO A 244 15.05 13.04 -17.25
C PRO A 244 16.34 12.53 -16.62
N VAL A 245 17.47 12.62 -17.31
CA VAL A 245 18.78 12.24 -16.77
C VAL A 245 19.25 13.27 -15.73
N ALA A 246 19.06 14.55 -16.00
CA ALA A 246 19.37 15.62 -15.05
C ALA A 246 18.55 15.46 -13.77
N THR A 247 17.24 15.25 -13.92
CA THR A 247 16.34 14.99 -12.77
C THR A 247 16.80 13.78 -11.97
N ALA A 248 17.11 12.67 -12.63
CA ALA A 248 17.52 11.43 -11.95
C ALA A 248 18.88 11.56 -11.24
N LYS A 249 19.83 12.30 -11.80
CA LYS A 249 21.18 12.42 -11.26
C LYS A 249 21.31 13.50 -10.19
N GLU A 250 20.65 14.64 -10.40
CA GLU A 250 20.89 15.83 -9.60
C GLU A 250 19.85 16.01 -8.47
N GLU A 251 18.59 15.65 -8.70
CA GLU A 251 17.60 15.74 -7.63
C GLU A 251 17.88 14.70 -6.54
N ILE A 252 17.90 15.13 -5.30
CA ILE A 252 18.15 14.27 -4.15
C ILE A 252 16.83 14.05 -3.41
N TYR A 253 16.45 12.79 -3.26
CA TYR A 253 15.33 12.37 -2.45
C TYR A 253 15.74 11.17 -1.59
N ASN A 254 16.24 11.46 -0.40
CA ASN A 254 16.78 10.47 0.53
C ASN A 254 15.82 10.25 1.70
N ASN A 255 15.49 8.98 1.98
CA ASN A 255 14.71 8.58 3.12
C ASN A 255 15.54 7.64 4.01
N ALA A 256 15.60 7.93 5.30
CA ALA A 256 16.21 7.07 6.30
C ALA A 256 15.14 6.67 7.33
N THR A 257 14.87 5.37 7.46
CA THR A 257 13.89 4.84 8.42
C THR A 257 14.57 3.95 9.43
N THR A 258 14.42 4.26 10.71
CA THR A 258 14.79 3.37 11.80
C THR A 258 13.53 2.86 12.47
N ARG A 259 13.37 1.54 12.60
CA ARG A 259 12.23 0.92 13.27
C ARG A 259 12.70 -0.10 14.29
N VAL A 260 12.11 -0.04 15.47
CA VAL A 260 12.23 -1.06 16.51
C VAL A 260 10.85 -1.61 16.79
N LEU A 261 10.66 -2.88 16.49
CA LEU A 261 9.41 -3.62 16.71
C LEU A 261 9.69 -4.79 17.63
N GLY A 262 8.89 -4.99 18.65
CA GLY A 262 9.02 -6.18 19.49
C GLY A 262 7.99 -6.24 20.60
N ASP A 263 8.04 -7.35 21.31
CA ASP A 263 7.23 -7.61 22.48
C ASP A 263 8.02 -8.30 23.58
N VAL A 264 7.53 -8.12 24.79
CA VAL A 264 7.89 -8.93 25.95
C VAL A 264 6.62 -9.55 26.52
N TYR A 265 6.67 -10.81 26.92
CA TYR A 265 5.51 -11.49 27.48
C TYR A 265 5.85 -12.41 28.63
N ALA A 266 4.83 -12.64 29.47
CA ALA A 266 4.80 -13.69 30.48
C ALA A 266 3.53 -14.54 30.29
N GLU A 267 3.67 -15.85 30.24
CA GLU A 267 2.59 -16.82 30.21
C GLU A 267 2.65 -17.67 31.46
N TRP A 268 1.62 -17.62 32.29
CA TRP A 268 1.55 -18.30 33.56
C TRP A 268 0.37 -19.26 33.62
N GLU A 269 0.66 -20.55 33.75
CA GLU A 269 -0.32 -21.60 34.03
C GLU A 269 -0.54 -21.69 35.54
N PHE A 270 -1.39 -20.81 36.10
CA PHE A 270 -1.62 -20.70 37.53
C PHE A 270 -2.56 -21.77 38.07
N LEU A 271 -3.38 -22.37 37.21
CA LEU A 271 -4.16 -23.58 37.47
C LEU A 271 -3.99 -24.52 36.29
N LYS A 272 -4.15 -25.85 36.55
CA LYS A 272 -4.09 -26.84 35.48
C LYS A 272 -5.07 -26.50 34.37
N ASP A 273 -4.57 -26.51 33.14
CA ASP A 273 -5.34 -26.19 31.92
C ASP A 273 -5.77 -24.73 31.79
N LEU A 274 -5.41 -23.83 32.74
CA LEU A 274 -5.78 -22.41 32.73
C LEU A 274 -4.52 -21.52 32.73
N LYS A 275 -4.36 -20.76 31.65
CA LYS A 275 -3.18 -19.92 31.38
C LYS A 275 -3.55 -18.45 31.24
N LEU A 276 -2.79 -17.58 31.89
CA LEU A 276 -2.81 -16.14 31.68
C LEU A 276 -1.55 -15.71 30.92
N LYS A 277 -1.72 -15.11 29.75
CA LYS A 277 -0.64 -14.46 29.01
C LYS A 277 -0.81 -12.96 29.10
N VAL A 278 0.23 -12.28 29.57
CA VAL A 278 0.34 -10.81 29.57
C VAL A 278 1.47 -10.45 28.64
N SER A 279 1.20 -9.58 27.67
CA SER A 279 2.22 -9.09 26.73
C SER A 279 2.18 -7.57 26.59
N LEU A 280 3.37 -7.00 26.38
CA LEU A 280 3.58 -5.59 26.08
C LEU A 280 4.37 -5.51 24.77
N GLY A 281 3.73 -5.03 23.73
CA GLY A 281 4.31 -4.79 22.41
C GLY A 281 4.62 -3.32 22.19
N MET A 282 5.70 -3.04 21.46
CA MET A 282 6.09 -1.71 21.03
C MET A 282 6.50 -1.72 19.56
N ASP A 283 6.11 -0.67 18.83
CA ASP A 283 6.53 -0.38 17.46
C ASP A 283 6.91 1.11 17.39
N ILE A 284 8.20 1.35 17.36
CA ILE A 284 8.79 2.70 17.30
C ILE A 284 9.38 2.89 15.93
N MET A 285 8.93 3.92 15.21
CA MET A 285 9.47 4.27 13.91
C MET A 285 9.89 5.73 13.87
N TYR A 286 11.07 5.95 13.35
CA TYR A 286 11.64 7.26 13.09
C TYR A 286 12.00 7.35 11.61
N LEU A 287 11.40 8.30 10.89
CA LEU A 287 11.63 8.56 9.48
C LEU A 287 12.23 9.96 9.32
N LYS A 288 13.36 10.07 8.65
CA LYS A 288 13.94 11.33 8.17
C LYS A 288 13.91 11.34 6.64
N GLN A 289 13.36 12.42 6.09
CA GLN A 289 13.27 12.64 4.65
C GLN A 289 14.01 13.92 4.29
N ASN A 290 14.88 13.85 3.27
CA ASN A 290 15.62 14.98 2.75
C ASN A 290 15.35 15.09 1.26
N LYS A 291 14.86 16.22 0.82
CA LYS A 291 14.72 16.58 -0.59
C LYS A 291 15.62 17.78 -0.89
N TYR A 292 16.26 17.75 -2.06
CA TYR A 292 17.03 18.86 -2.59
C TYR A 292 16.88 18.90 -4.10
N THR A 293 16.50 20.03 -4.63
CA THR A 293 16.41 20.32 -6.05
C THR A 293 17.43 21.43 -6.35
N PRO A 294 18.51 21.11 -7.08
CA PRO A 294 19.58 22.09 -7.34
C PRO A 294 19.17 23.14 -8.38
N SER A 295 19.96 24.23 -8.47
CA SER A 295 19.67 25.35 -9.36
C SER A 295 19.89 25.06 -10.85
N ASN A 296 20.69 24.02 -11.17
CA ASN A 296 21.11 23.70 -12.54
C ASN A 296 20.16 22.77 -13.31
N ILE A 297 19.00 22.44 -12.76
CA ILE A 297 17.98 21.64 -13.45
C ILE A 297 16.73 22.46 -13.72
N TYR A 298 16.00 22.07 -14.77
CA TYR A 298 14.83 22.83 -15.23
C TYR A 298 13.76 23.03 -14.17
N GLN A 299 13.47 22.02 -13.35
CA GLN A 299 12.45 22.08 -12.29
C GLN A 299 12.65 23.21 -11.29
N SER A 300 13.90 23.62 -11.09
CA SER A 300 14.24 24.67 -10.15
C SER A 300 14.01 26.09 -10.70
N LEU A 301 13.86 26.23 -12.02
CA LEU A 301 13.87 27.54 -12.69
C LEU A 301 15.03 28.44 -12.26
N GLY A 302 16.21 27.83 -12.02
CA GLY A 302 17.40 28.51 -11.52
C GLY A 302 17.42 28.75 -10.01
N ILE A 303 16.42 28.31 -9.26
CA ILE A 303 16.30 28.52 -7.81
C ILE A 303 16.40 27.19 -7.09
N ALA A 304 17.54 26.93 -6.45
CA ALA A 304 17.71 25.74 -5.63
C ALA A 304 16.76 25.72 -4.43
N SER A 305 16.24 24.54 -4.09
CA SER A 305 15.35 24.35 -2.95
C SER A 305 15.68 23.13 -2.14
N ALA A 306 15.45 23.21 -0.83
CA ALA A 306 15.69 22.14 0.12
C ALA A 306 14.50 21.95 1.06
N LYS A 307 14.16 20.69 1.37
CA LYS A 307 13.11 20.35 2.33
C LYS A 307 13.59 19.19 3.21
N VAL A 308 13.45 19.33 4.53
CA VAL A 308 13.80 18.31 5.52
C VAL A 308 12.59 18.03 6.38
N GLY A 309 12.16 16.78 6.40
CA GLY A 309 11.04 16.31 7.23
C GLY A 309 11.48 15.22 8.19
N VAL A 310 10.93 15.26 9.40
CA VAL A 310 11.10 14.22 10.41
C VAL A 310 9.72 13.77 10.88
N ASN A 311 9.53 12.45 10.94
CA ASN A 311 8.32 11.84 11.44
C ASN A 311 8.68 10.78 12.48
N ARG A 312 8.02 10.81 13.64
CA ARG A 312 8.16 9.84 14.71
C ARG A 312 6.82 9.21 15.02
N SER A 313 6.75 7.89 14.99
CA SER A 313 5.57 7.13 15.41
C SER A 313 5.93 6.21 16.57
N ILE A 314 5.15 6.25 17.64
CA ILE A 314 5.26 5.34 18.77
C ILE A 314 3.91 4.67 18.97
N ASN A 315 3.87 3.37 18.74
CA ASN A 315 2.71 2.52 18.96
C ASN A 315 3.03 1.52 20.06
N TRP A 316 2.24 1.47 21.11
CA TRP A 316 2.33 0.44 22.14
C TRP A 316 1.00 -0.29 22.30
N LEU A 317 1.11 -1.58 22.65
CA LEU A 317 -0.01 -2.50 22.80
C LEU A 317 0.22 -3.32 24.08
N ASN A 318 -0.78 -3.36 24.95
CA ASN A 318 -0.85 -4.31 26.06
C ASN A 318 -1.97 -5.31 25.77
N GLU A 319 -1.68 -6.60 25.94
CA GLU A 319 -2.65 -7.68 25.77
C GLU A 319 -2.64 -8.58 26.99
N ASN A 320 -3.83 -8.91 27.47
CA ASN A 320 -4.05 -9.80 28.61
C ASN A 320 -5.03 -10.88 28.16
N ILE A 321 -4.55 -12.11 28.01
CA ILE A 321 -5.31 -13.22 27.43
C ILE A 321 -5.36 -14.35 28.43
N LEU A 322 -6.57 -14.72 28.84
CA LEU A 322 -6.86 -15.90 29.65
C LEU A 322 -7.34 -17.02 28.75
N THR A 323 -6.70 -18.20 28.82
CA THR A 323 -7.04 -19.36 28.01
C THR A 323 -7.26 -20.58 28.88
N TRP A 324 -8.39 -21.24 28.70
CA TRP A 324 -8.70 -22.52 29.33
C TRP A 324 -8.86 -23.61 28.27
N ASN A 325 -8.08 -24.70 28.42
CA ASN A 325 -8.08 -25.84 27.50
C ASN A 325 -8.46 -27.08 28.27
N LYS A 326 -9.54 -27.77 27.88
CA LYS A 326 -9.99 -28.97 28.56
C LYS A 326 -10.49 -30.02 27.58
N THR A 327 -10.01 -31.27 27.76
CA THR A 327 -10.56 -32.42 27.06
C THR A 327 -11.28 -33.32 28.08
N PHE A 328 -12.53 -33.66 27.77
CA PHE A 328 -13.38 -34.50 28.61
C PHE A 328 -13.66 -35.82 27.89
N LYS A 329 -13.42 -36.93 28.58
CA LYS A 329 -13.69 -38.31 28.09
C LYS A 329 -13.04 -38.61 26.73
N ASP A 330 -11.97 -37.89 26.34
CA ASP A 330 -11.28 -37.98 25.04
C ASP A 330 -12.19 -37.75 23.81
N ILE A 331 -13.38 -37.21 24.04
CA ILE A 331 -14.43 -36.99 23.04
C ILE A 331 -14.70 -35.48 22.84
N HIS A 332 -14.71 -34.75 23.96
CA HIS A 332 -15.07 -33.32 23.97
C HIS A 332 -13.79 -32.51 24.21
N SER A 333 -13.36 -31.77 23.24
CA SER A 333 -12.27 -30.80 23.39
C SER A 333 -12.84 -29.38 23.41
N LEU A 334 -12.55 -28.63 24.48
CA LEU A 334 -13.03 -27.28 24.69
C LEU A 334 -11.87 -26.34 24.91
N ASN A 335 -11.79 -25.28 24.11
CA ASN A 335 -10.86 -24.16 24.28
C ASN A 335 -11.67 -22.89 24.46
N ILE A 336 -11.54 -22.24 25.61
CA ILE A 336 -12.17 -20.96 25.92
C ILE A 336 -11.08 -19.92 26.09
N LEU A 337 -11.24 -18.79 25.43
CA LEU A 337 -10.33 -17.66 25.51
C LEU A 337 -11.11 -16.41 25.84
N GLY A 338 -10.65 -15.64 26.82
CA GLY A 338 -11.10 -14.29 27.11
C GLY A 338 -9.93 -13.32 27.10
N GLY A 339 -10.13 -12.12 26.60
CA GLY A 339 -9.02 -11.19 26.48
C GLY A 339 -9.43 -9.73 26.61
N PHE A 340 -8.48 -8.95 27.08
CA PHE A 340 -8.53 -7.49 27.13
C PHE A 340 -7.27 -6.92 26.49
N THR A 341 -7.44 -5.95 25.57
CA THR A 341 -6.31 -5.30 24.92
C THR A 341 -6.48 -3.79 24.92
N ILE A 342 -5.39 -3.07 25.08
CA ILE A 342 -5.34 -1.61 24.95
C ILE A 342 -4.14 -1.22 24.09
N GLN A 343 -4.37 -0.33 23.16
CA GLN A 343 -3.37 0.17 22.23
C GLN A 343 -3.45 1.69 22.12
N ARG A 344 -2.27 2.31 21.95
CA ARG A 344 -2.17 3.75 21.68
C ARG A 344 -1.06 4.01 20.68
N ASN A 345 -1.33 4.90 19.76
CA ASN A 345 -0.38 5.37 18.76
C ASN A 345 -0.25 6.89 18.85
N ASN A 346 0.98 7.38 18.90
CA ASN A 346 1.33 8.80 18.82
C ASN A 346 2.19 9.01 17.59
N VAL A 347 1.85 9.99 16.77
CA VAL A 347 2.63 10.40 15.59
C VAL A 347 2.92 11.88 15.70
N GLU A 348 4.18 12.24 15.54
CA GLU A 348 4.66 13.61 15.50
C GLU A 348 5.46 13.84 14.23
N SER A 349 5.27 14.99 13.58
CA SER A 349 6.02 15.39 12.40
C SER A 349 6.44 16.84 12.47
N VAL A 350 7.62 17.11 11.92
CA VAL A 350 8.14 18.47 11.72
C VAL A 350 8.77 18.54 10.34
N THR A 351 8.48 19.62 9.62
CA THR A 351 9.03 19.88 8.29
C THR A 351 9.51 21.32 8.20
N GLY A 352 10.72 21.50 7.68
CA GLY A 352 11.27 22.80 7.31
C GLY A 352 11.69 22.80 5.85
N ALA A 353 11.54 23.93 5.19
CA ALA A 353 12.00 24.11 3.82
C ALA A 353 12.56 25.53 3.60
N SER A 354 13.45 25.65 2.63
CA SER A 354 13.98 26.94 2.18
C SER A 354 14.42 26.83 0.71
N SER A 355 14.53 27.97 0.07
CA SER A 355 14.97 28.09 -1.32
C SER A 355 15.87 29.30 -1.53
N ASN A 356 16.34 29.45 -2.78
CA ASN A 356 17.24 30.51 -3.20
C ASN A 356 18.56 30.48 -2.45
N PHE A 357 19.27 29.34 -2.57
CA PHE A 357 20.61 29.14 -2.05
C PHE A 357 21.65 29.84 -2.95
N VAL A 358 22.70 30.39 -2.35
CA VAL A 358 23.81 31.03 -3.09
C VAL A 358 24.56 30.02 -3.97
N ASN A 359 24.62 28.75 -3.54
CA ASN A 359 25.24 27.65 -4.25
C ASN A 359 24.69 26.31 -3.79
N ASP A 360 24.99 25.25 -4.53
CA ASP A 360 24.48 23.89 -4.30
C ASP A 360 25.36 23.05 -3.36
N VAL A 361 26.37 23.62 -2.69
CA VAL A 361 27.36 22.85 -1.89
C VAL A 361 26.73 22.24 -0.64
N MET A 362 25.98 23.02 0.14
CA MET A 362 25.40 22.56 1.41
C MET A 362 24.17 21.69 1.22
N LYS A 363 23.50 21.79 0.08
CA LYS A 363 22.29 21.04 -0.23
C LYS A 363 21.25 21.20 0.90
N TYR A 364 20.62 20.09 1.32
CA TYR A 364 19.66 20.06 2.43
C TYR A 364 20.27 20.12 3.84
N ASN A 365 21.61 20.14 3.97
CA ASN A 365 22.26 20.07 5.29
C ASN A 365 22.23 21.41 6.05
N ASN A 366 21.92 22.51 5.38
CA ASN A 366 21.78 23.82 6.02
C ASN A 366 20.63 24.62 5.38
N LEU A 367 19.41 24.44 5.92
CA LEU A 367 18.25 25.22 5.47
C LEU A 367 18.40 26.72 5.71
N GLY A 368 19.19 27.11 6.72
CA GLY A 368 19.46 28.51 7.04
C GLY A 368 20.27 29.26 5.98
N ALA A 369 20.90 28.55 5.02
CA ALA A 369 21.65 29.15 3.92
C ALA A 369 20.79 29.64 2.74
N GLY A 370 19.51 29.21 2.66
CA GLY A 370 18.56 29.75 1.69
C GLY A 370 18.07 31.14 2.11
N SER A 371 17.79 32.01 1.17
CA SER A 371 17.30 33.38 1.45
C SER A 371 15.77 33.48 1.52
N ILE A 372 15.04 32.44 1.04
CA ILE A 372 13.58 32.35 1.12
C ILE A 372 13.23 31.18 2.03
N TYR A 373 12.47 31.43 3.09
CA TYR A 373 12.06 30.41 4.06
C TYR A 373 10.59 30.09 3.92
N ASP A 374 10.25 28.84 3.79
CA ASP A 374 8.88 28.39 3.91
C ASP A 374 8.46 28.39 5.39
N LYS A 375 7.18 28.65 5.64
CA LYS A 375 6.64 28.53 7.00
C LYS A 375 6.85 27.10 7.51
N PRO A 376 7.53 26.91 8.65
CA PRO A 376 7.71 25.58 9.23
C PRO A 376 6.36 24.93 9.56
N GLU A 377 6.23 23.64 9.28
CA GLU A 377 5.03 22.86 9.53
C GLU A 377 5.32 21.83 10.63
N SER A 378 4.37 21.65 11.54
CA SER A 378 4.43 20.58 12.53
C SER A 378 3.03 20.02 12.80
N SER A 379 2.96 18.74 13.11
CA SER A 379 1.72 18.09 13.50
C SER A 379 1.94 17.05 14.58
N ALA A 380 0.92 16.86 15.42
CA ALA A 380 0.89 15.79 16.40
C ALA A 380 -0.48 15.14 16.39
N THR A 381 -0.54 13.83 16.25
CA THR A 381 -1.78 13.07 16.26
C THR A 381 -1.69 11.88 17.20
N GLN A 382 -2.83 11.53 17.79
CA GLN A 382 -2.94 10.42 18.73
C GLN A 382 -4.25 9.71 18.56
N TRP A 383 -4.22 8.36 18.59
CA TRP A 383 -5.42 7.55 18.72
C TRP A 383 -5.21 6.41 19.72
N SER A 384 -6.32 5.93 20.25
CA SER A 384 -6.35 4.80 21.18
C SER A 384 -7.43 3.81 20.76
N LEU A 385 -7.17 2.53 21.02
CA LEU A 385 -8.09 1.42 20.81
C LEU A 385 -8.11 0.55 22.05
N MET A 386 -9.30 0.22 22.54
CA MET A 386 -9.52 -0.69 23.66
C MET A 386 -10.46 -1.80 23.22
N SER A 387 -10.17 -3.04 23.58
CA SER A 387 -10.94 -4.17 23.08
C SER A 387 -11.14 -5.25 24.14
N TYR A 388 -12.33 -5.82 24.14
CA TYR A 388 -12.69 -7.03 24.87
C TYR A 388 -13.00 -8.13 23.87
N LEU A 389 -12.48 -9.32 24.07
CA LEU A 389 -12.68 -10.43 23.17
C LEU A 389 -12.93 -11.73 23.93
N ALA A 390 -13.76 -12.59 23.34
CA ALA A 390 -14.01 -13.92 23.82
C ALA A 390 -14.12 -14.90 22.64
N ARG A 391 -13.60 -16.09 22.80
CA ARG A 391 -13.70 -17.18 21.81
C ARG A 391 -13.95 -18.50 22.52
N ILE A 392 -14.85 -19.29 21.95
CA ILE A 392 -15.11 -20.66 22.35
C ILE A 392 -14.93 -21.54 21.14
N ASN A 393 -13.96 -22.47 21.20
CA ASN A 393 -13.80 -23.54 20.23
C ASN A 393 -14.21 -24.85 20.91
N TYR A 394 -15.09 -25.59 20.26
CA TYR A 394 -15.54 -26.89 20.72
C TYR A 394 -15.39 -27.93 19.62
N SER A 395 -14.73 -29.04 19.95
CA SER A 395 -14.62 -30.19 19.07
C SER A 395 -15.28 -31.40 19.70
N LEU A 396 -16.16 -32.03 18.95
CA LEU A 396 -16.86 -33.25 19.32
C LEU A 396 -16.35 -34.42 18.46
N TYR A 397 -15.83 -35.49 19.09
CA TYR A 397 -15.21 -36.66 18.43
C TYR A 397 -14.11 -36.28 17.43
N ASP A 398 -13.56 -35.10 17.53
CA ASP A 398 -12.63 -34.54 16.55
C ASP A 398 -13.18 -34.49 15.11
N ARG A 399 -14.50 -34.56 14.97
CA ARG A 399 -15.26 -34.61 13.70
C ARG A 399 -16.08 -33.35 13.49
N TYR A 400 -16.79 -32.90 14.52
CA TYR A 400 -17.66 -31.73 14.48
C TYR A 400 -16.99 -30.59 15.23
N LEU A 401 -16.63 -29.55 14.50
CA LEU A 401 -15.88 -28.43 15.02
C LEU A 401 -16.76 -27.17 15.01
N PHE A 402 -16.86 -26.54 16.17
CA PHE A 402 -17.65 -25.30 16.35
C PHE A 402 -16.75 -24.20 16.90
N SER A 403 -16.85 -23.00 16.34
CA SER A 403 -16.18 -21.83 16.88
C SER A 403 -17.16 -20.67 16.98
N VAL A 404 -17.19 -20.00 18.11
CA VAL A 404 -17.96 -18.76 18.34
C VAL A 404 -17.00 -17.72 18.88
N ASN A 405 -17.02 -16.53 18.26
CA ASN A 405 -16.19 -15.40 18.68
C ASN A 405 -17.10 -14.19 18.91
N GLY A 406 -16.75 -13.40 19.90
CA GLY A 406 -17.33 -12.08 20.14
C GLY A 406 -16.24 -11.09 20.49
N ARG A 407 -16.28 -9.91 19.86
CA ARG A 407 -15.33 -8.84 20.14
C ARG A 407 -16.05 -7.50 20.23
N VAL A 408 -15.69 -6.70 21.21
CA VAL A 408 -16.11 -5.32 21.36
C VAL A 408 -14.87 -4.44 21.26
N ASP A 409 -14.83 -3.56 20.27
CA ASP A 409 -13.75 -2.61 20.05
C ASP A 409 -14.23 -1.18 20.28
N GLY A 410 -13.50 -0.41 21.09
CA GLY A 410 -13.72 1.01 21.33
C GLY A 410 -12.57 1.85 20.77
N SER A 411 -12.85 2.75 19.83
CA SER A 411 -11.85 3.59 19.18
C SER A 411 -12.08 5.07 19.46
N SER A 412 -10.99 5.79 19.73
CA SER A 412 -11.04 7.25 19.90
C SER A 412 -11.24 8.02 18.59
N ARG A 413 -11.18 7.35 17.44
CA ARG A 413 -11.39 7.97 16.12
C ARG A 413 -12.85 8.29 15.83
N PHE A 414 -13.79 7.53 16.45
CA PHE A 414 -15.22 7.69 16.22
C PHE A 414 -15.89 8.69 17.15
N GLY A 415 -17.09 9.10 16.77
CA GLY A 415 -17.92 10.05 17.50
C GLY A 415 -18.31 9.55 18.88
N GLY A 416 -18.68 10.48 19.76
CA GLY A 416 -19.02 10.20 21.17
C GLY A 416 -20.10 9.14 21.33
N ASN A 417 -21.07 9.10 20.42
CA ASN A 417 -22.22 8.21 20.47
C ASN A 417 -21.93 6.77 19.98
N ASN A 418 -20.86 6.57 19.16
CA ASN A 418 -20.59 5.30 18.49
C ASN A 418 -19.12 4.82 18.61
N LYS A 419 -18.48 5.10 19.76
CA LYS A 419 -17.08 4.68 19.99
C LYS A 419 -16.90 3.18 19.95
N TYR A 420 -17.89 2.41 20.41
CA TYR A 420 -17.81 0.96 20.54
C TYR A 420 -18.58 0.25 19.43
N GLY A 421 -17.93 -0.77 18.83
CA GLY A 421 -18.51 -1.67 17.86
C GLY A 421 -18.48 -3.11 18.37
N PHE A 422 -19.56 -3.88 18.16
CA PHE A 422 -19.64 -5.31 18.47
C PHE A 422 -19.56 -6.15 17.19
N PHE A 423 -18.64 -7.12 17.16
CA PHE A 423 -18.30 -7.95 16.02
C PHE A 423 -18.37 -9.45 16.38
N PRO A 424 -19.57 -10.05 16.30
CA PRO A 424 -19.74 -11.48 16.49
C PRO A 424 -19.38 -12.27 15.23
N SER A 425 -18.88 -13.51 15.42
CA SER A 425 -18.69 -14.47 14.33
C SER A 425 -18.83 -15.90 14.83
N GLY A 426 -19.16 -16.81 13.90
CA GLY A 426 -19.25 -18.23 14.18
C GLY A 426 -18.85 -19.07 12.98
N SER A 427 -18.35 -20.26 13.22
CA SER A 427 -18.06 -21.25 12.19
C SER A 427 -18.39 -22.66 12.63
N VAL A 428 -18.71 -23.48 11.65
CA VAL A 428 -18.94 -24.91 11.83
C VAL A 428 -18.10 -25.65 10.77
N ALA A 429 -17.44 -26.74 11.18
CA ALA A 429 -16.79 -27.62 10.24
C ALA A 429 -17.08 -29.07 10.59
N TRP A 430 -17.23 -29.89 9.53
CA TRP A 430 -17.47 -31.30 9.63
C TRP A 430 -16.37 -32.07 8.89
N ARG A 431 -15.65 -32.89 9.63
CA ARG A 431 -14.62 -33.79 9.08
C ARG A 431 -15.28 -35.09 8.63
N ILE A 432 -15.82 -35.09 7.42
CA ILE A 432 -16.58 -36.20 6.83
C ILE A 432 -15.70 -37.46 6.72
N SER A 433 -14.42 -37.28 6.41
CA SER A 433 -13.46 -38.38 6.31
C SER A 433 -13.32 -39.23 7.58
N GLU A 434 -13.70 -38.68 8.75
CA GLU A 434 -13.61 -39.39 10.04
C GLU A 434 -14.92 -40.12 10.39
N GLU A 435 -15.92 -40.11 9.52
CA GLU A 435 -17.16 -40.85 9.72
C GLU A 435 -17.01 -42.33 9.36
N GLY A 436 -17.73 -43.20 10.09
CA GLY A 436 -17.65 -44.65 9.88
C GLY A 436 -18.05 -45.11 8.47
N PHE A 437 -18.95 -44.37 7.79
CA PHE A 437 -19.33 -44.67 6.41
C PHE A 437 -18.24 -44.37 5.38
N MET A 438 -17.20 -43.61 5.75
CA MET A 438 -16.06 -43.30 4.89
C MET A 438 -14.92 -44.33 4.95
N GLU A 439 -14.95 -45.26 5.91
CA GLU A 439 -13.92 -46.28 6.06
C GLU A 439 -13.59 -47.06 4.77
N PRO A 440 -14.59 -47.49 3.92
CA PRO A 440 -14.29 -48.23 2.71
C PRO A 440 -13.50 -47.44 1.67
N VAL A 441 -13.59 -46.10 1.69
CA VAL A 441 -12.95 -45.18 0.71
C VAL A 441 -11.75 -44.41 1.30
N LYS A 442 -11.43 -44.63 2.57
CA LYS A 442 -10.36 -43.91 3.30
C LYS A 442 -8.97 -44.09 2.70
N ALA A 443 -8.74 -45.21 2.00
CA ALA A 443 -7.50 -45.45 1.27
C ALA A 443 -7.28 -44.46 0.12
N VAL A 444 -8.35 -43.90 -0.45
CA VAL A 444 -8.31 -42.94 -1.54
C VAL A 444 -8.60 -41.52 -1.02
N ILE A 445 -9.65 -41.37 -0.20
CA ILE A 445 -10.09 -40.11 0.39
C ILE A 445 -9.59 -40.03 1.84
N ASN A 446 -8.47 -39.41 2.04
CA ASN A 446 -7.84 -39.33 3.37
C ASN A 446 -8.31 -38.16 4.21
N ASN A 447 -8.73 -37.08 3.56
CA ASN A 447 -9.29 -35.91 4.20
C ASN A 447 -10.46 -35.39 3.37
N LEU A 448 -11.60 -35.25 4.00
CA LEU A 448 -12.77 -34.55 3.44
C LEU A 448 -13.41 -33.74 4.56
N LYS A 449 -13.32 -32.43 4.47
CA LYS A 449 -13.82 -31.49 5.48
C LYS A 449 -14.66 -30.43 4.82
N LEU A 450 -15.91 -30.29 5.24
CA LEU A 450 -16.78 -29.19 4.89
C LEU A 450 -16.70 -28.14 5.98
N ARG A 451 -16.64 -26.84 5.61
CA ARG A 451 -16.61 -25.72 6.54
C ARG A 451 -17.51 -24.59 6.08
N THR A 452 -18.12 -23.92 7.03
CA THR A 452 -18.90 -22.70 6.77
C THR A 452 -18.71 -21.73 7.91
N SER A 453 -18.71 -20.44 7.59
CA SER A 453 -18.61 -19.38 8.59
C SER A 453 -19.47 -18.17 8.22
N TYR A 454 -19.90 -17.46 9.27
CA TYR A 454 -20.51 -16.16 9.13
C TYR A 454 -20.05 -15.25 10.25
N GLY A 455 -19.77 -13.98 9.92
CA GLY A 455 -19.35 -13.04 10.94
C GLY A 455 -19.28 -11.61 10.45
N PHE A 456 -19.06 -10.73 11.42
CA PHE A 456 -18.91 -9.29 11.21
C PHE A 456 -17.51 -8.84 11.61
N THR A 457 -16.94 -7.95 10.82
CA THR A 457 -15.72 -7.23 11.13
C THR A 457 -15.94 -5.73 10.97
N GLY A 458 -15.23 -4.92 11.75
CA GLY A 458 -15.27 -3.47 11.64
C GLY A 458 -14.04 -2.92 10.95
N ASN A 459 -14.11 -1.67 10.49
CA ASN A 459 -12.98 -0.92 9.99
C ASN A 459 -12.83 0.40 10.76
N THR A 460 -11.59 0.70 11.22
CA THR A 460 -11.20 1.94 11.91
C THR A 460 -10.35 2.87 11.06
N GLU A 461 -10.06 2.54 9.81
CA GLU A 461 -9.12 3.31 8.97
C GLU A 461 -9.76 4.61 8.46
N ILE A 462 -10.02 5.51 9.40
CA ILE A 462 -10.35 6.92 9.17
C ILE A 462 -9.26 7.81 9.76
N GLY A 463 -9.19 9.04 9.30
CA GLY A 463 -8.31 10.05 9.87
C GLY A 463 -8.54 10.22 11.38
N VAL A 464 -7.52 10.65 12.10
CA VAL A 464 -7.65 10.97 13.52
C VAL A 464 -8.42 12.28 13.65
N TYR A 465 -9.32 12.36 14.64
CA TYR A 465 -10.16 13.54 14.92
C TYR A 465 -11.23 13.85 13.86
N GLU A 466 -11.54 12.93 12.94
CA GLU A 466 -12.56 13.15 11.88
C GLU A 466 -13.97 13.40 12.43
N SER A 467 -14.26 12.92 13.66
CA SER A 467 -15.54 13.17 14.34
C SER A 467 -15.63 14.52 15.03
N LEU A 468 -14.51 15.27 15.13
CA LEU A 468 -14.43 16.53 15.88
C LEU A 468 -14.49 17.74 14.95
N ALA A 469 -14.98 18.87 15.47
CA ALA A 469 -14.78 20.17 14.85
C ALA A 469 -13.29 20.54 14.85
N THR A 470 -12.81 21.05 13.73
CA THR A 470 -11.43 21.54 13.61
C THR A 470 -11.42 22.95 13.07
N LEU A 471 -10.42 23.72 13.50
CA LEU A 471 -10.10 25.02 12.96
C LEU A 471 -8.85 24.91 12.12
N GLU A 472 -8.79 25.68 11.05
CA GLU A 472 -7.59 25.82 10.23
C GLU A 472 -7.10 27.27 10.30
N SER A 473 -5.78 27.44 10.28
CA SER A 473 -5.17 28.77 10.29
C SER A 473 -4.92 29.25 8.85
N ASN A 474 -5.28 30.47 8.57
CA ASN A 474 -4.93 31.13 7.33
C ASN A 474 -4.44 32.55 7.62
N SER A 475 -3.75 33.15 6.67
CA SER A 475 -3.29 34.52 6.75
C SER A 475 -4.14 35.41 5.85
N TRP A 476 -4.64 36.51 6.40
CA TRP A 476 -5.40 37.55 5.68
C TRP A 476 -4.63 38.87 5.68
N THR A 477 -4.85 39.68 4.68
CA THR A 477 -4.33 41.03 4.65
C THR A 477 -5.37 41.97 5.21
N ILE A 478 -5.11 42.57 6.38
CA ILE A 478 -5.95 43.58 7.03
C ILE A 478 -5.13 44.85 7.21
N GLY A 479 -5.58 45.96 6.66
CA GLY A 479 -4.84 47.23 6.76
C GLY A 479 -3.41 47.18 6.18
N ASN A 480 -3.20 46.45 5.11
CA ASN A 480 -1.91 46.20 4.46
C ASN A 480 -0.89 45.42 5.31
N GLN A 481 -1.39 44.74 6.36
CA GLN A 481 -0.58 43.83 7.19
C GLN A 481 -1.11 42.40 7.09
N LEU A 482 -0.18 41.43 7.07
CA LEU A 482 -0.50 40.03 7.07
C LEU A 482 -0.87 39.60 8.51
N VAL A 483 -2.12 39.21 8.73
CA VAL A 483 -2.64 38.80 10.05
C VAL A 483 -3.07 37.32 9.96
N SER A 484 -2.56 36.50 10.87
CA SER A 484 -3.00 35.12 11.01
C SER A 484 -4.34 35.05 11.74
N GLY A 485 -5.28 34.29 11.18
CA GLY A 485 -6.57 34.03 11.77
C GLY A 485 -6.94 32.55 11.69
N PHE A 486 -8.04 32.18 12.33
CA PHE A 486 -8.57 30.82 12.31
C PHE A 486 -9.98 30.83 11.71
N TYR A 487 -10.29 29.79 10.95
CA TYR A 487 -11.64 29.55 10.44
C TYR A 487 -12.06 28.10 10.66
N PRO A 488 -13.36 27.82 10.80
CA PRO A 488 -13.86 26.46 10.90
C PRO A 488 -13.55 25.67 9.62
N ASN A 489 -12.86 24.52 9.74
CA ASN A 489 -12.49 23.67 8.62
C ASN A 489 -13.38 22.44 8.51
N ARG A 490 -13.80 21.88 9.64
CA ARG A 490 -14.59 20.66 9.66
C ARG A 490 -15.79 20.76 10.60
N ILE A 491 -16.93 20.28 10.10
CA ILE A 491 -18.15 20.11 10.88
C ILE A 491 -18.05 18.86 11.76
N PRO A 492 -18.39 18.91 13.06
CA PRO A 492 -18.33 17.72 13.92
C PRO A 492 -19.41 16.71 13.54
N ASN A 493 -19.09 15.42 13.65
CA ASN A 493 -20.06 14.35 13.52
C ASN A 493 -19.98 13.40 14.74
N PRO A 494 -20.76 13.65 15.80
CA PRO A 494 -20.77 12.80 17.00
C PRO A 494 -21.33 11.39 16.73
N ASP A 495 -22.08 11.22 15.64
CA ASP A 495 -22.70 9.96 15.23
C ASP A 495 -21.83 9.13 14.27
N LEU A 496 -20.63 9.62 13.97
CA LEU A 496 -19.67 8.89 13.14
C LEU A 496 -19.36 7.53 13.77
N LYS A 497 -19.59 6.45 13.00
CA LYS A 497 -19.53 5.07 13.47
C LYS A 497 -18.66 4.18 12.58
N TRP A 498 -18.51 2.96 13.01
CA TRP A 498 -17.78 1.90 12.36
C TRP A 498 -18.35 1.54 10.99
N GLU A 499 -17.50 1.38 9.97
CA GLU A 499 -17.86 0.59 8.81
C GLU A 499 -18.00 -0.87 9.23
N LYS A 500 -19.01 -1.55 8.75
CA LYS A 500 -19.34 -2.93 9.11
C LYS A 500 -19.33 -3.82 7.88
N THR A 501 -18.49 -4.86 7.91
CA THR A 501 -18.44 -5.90 6.87
C THR A 501 -19.03 -7.19 7.41
N GLY A 502 -20.15 -7.62 6.84
CA GLY A 502 -20.70 -8.96 7.04
C GLY A 502 -20.15 -9.90 5.98
N GLN A 503 -19.64 -11.06 6.38
CA GLN A 503 -19.05 -12.06 5.48
C GLN A 503 -19.62 -13.44 5.75
N PHE A 504 -20.01 -14.12 4.68
CA PHE A 504 -20.37 -15.53 4.63
C PHE A 504 -19.35 -16.29 3.80
N ASP A 505 -18.89 -17.42 4.31
CA ASP A 505 -17.96 -18.32 3.63
C ASP A 505 -18.44 -19.76 3.71
N ILE A 506 -18.25 -20.50 2.63
CA ILE A 506 -18.40 -21.95 2.57
C ILE A 506 -17.24 -22.52 1.77
N GLY A 507 -16.60 -23.56 2.29
CA GLY A 507 -15.48 -24.19 1.64
C GLY A 507 -15.36 -25.67 1.99
N PHE A 508 -14.60 -26.39 1.19
CA PHE A 508 -14.23 -27.76 1.48
C PHE A 508 -12.73 -27.98 1.27
N ASP A 509 -12.17 -28.85 2.11
CA ASP A 509 -10.80 -29.31 2.03
C ASP A 509 -10.83 -30.81 1.68
N HIS A 510 -10.12 -31.20 0.62
CA HIS A 510 -10.11 -32.57 0.11
C HIS A 510 -8.68 -33.07 -0.06
N GLY A 511 -8.35 -34.18 0.60
CA GLY A 511 -7.07 -34.88 0.48
C GLY A 511 -7.25 -36.28 -0.11
N LEU A 512 -6.51 -36.58 -1.17
CA LEU A 512 -6.56 -37.83 -1.91
C LEU A 512 -5.20 -38.51 -1.92
N PHE A 513 -5.22 -39.88 -2.03
CA PHE A 513 -4.02 -40.71 -2.22
C PHE A 513 -2.96 -40.49 -1.14
N ASN A 514 -3.33 -40.64 0.13
CA ASN A 514 -2.51 -40.30 1.30
C ASN A 514 -2.09 -38.82 1.33
N ASN A 515 -3.03 -37.92 1.01
CA ASN A 515 -2.83 -36.48 0.93
C ASN A 515 -1.78 -36.04 -0.10
N ARG A 516 -1.44 -36.91 -1.08
CA ARG A 516 -0.55 -36.51 -2.19
C ARG A 516 -1.21 -35.49 -3.12
N LEU A 517 -2.52 -35.50 -3.22
CA LEU A 517 -3.29 -34.47 -3.90
C LEU A 517 -4.19 -33.78 -2.86
N ARG A 518 -3.97 -32.50 -2.66
CA ARG A 518 -4.75 -31.64 -1.74
C ARG A 518 -5.47 -30.58 -2.56
N LEU A 519 -6.76 -30.46 -2.34
CA LEU A 519 -7.62 -29.48 -3.01
C LEU A 519 -8.40 -28.72 -1.96
N THR A 520 -8.38 -27.40 -2.05
CA THR A 520 -9.20 -26.49 -1.23
C THR A 520 -10.01 -25.60 -2.16
N ALA A 521 -11.30 -25.54 -1.94
CA ALA A 521 -12.18 -24.67 -2.71
C ALA A 521 -13.11 -23.89 -1.78
N ASP A 522 -13.26 -22.60 -2.06
CA ASP A 522 -14.00 -21.66 -1.25
C ASP A 522 -14.92 -20.78 -2.12
N TYR A 523 -16.08 -20.47 -1.57
CA TYR A 523 -16.95 -19.41 -2.01
C TYR A 523 -17.16 -18.42 -0.88
N TYR A 524 -17.03 -17.13 -1.17
CA TYR A 524 -17.29 -16.07 -0.20
C TYR A 524 -18.23 -15.02 -0.74
N TYR A 525 -18.98 -14.42 0.20
CA TYR A 525 -19.84 -13.27 -0.03
C TYR A 525 -19.63 -12.24 1.08
N LYS A 526 -19.18 -11.03 0.71
CA LYS A 526 -18.94 -9.90 1.61
C LYS A 526 -19.86 -8.74 1.27
N LYS A 527 -20.47 -8.14 2.29
CA LYS A 527 -21.19 -6.87 2.17
C LYS A 527 -20.67 -5.89 3.22
N THR A 528 -20.09 -4.78 2.75
CA THR A 528 -19.67 -3.67 3.61
C THR A 528 -20.74 -2.60 3.56
N THR A 529 -21.20 -2.17 4.72
CA THR A 529 -22.20 -1.12 4.93
C THR A 529 -21.62 -0.01 5.77
N ASP A 530 -22.32 1.12 5.83
CA ASP A 530 -21.90 2.28 6.61
C ASP A 530 -20.51 2.81 6.16
N LEU A 531 -20.23 2.78 4.87
CA LEU A 531 -18.96 3.26 4.31
C LEU A 531 -18.75 4.73 4.71
N LEU A 532 -17.53 5.02 5.12
CA LEU A 532 -17.13 6.37 5.50
C LEU A 532 -16.83 7.20 4.25
N TYR A 533 -17.61 8.24 4.07
CA TYR A 533 -17.65 8.98 2.82
C TYR A 533 -17.86 10.48 3.05
N ASN A 534 -17.08 11.32 2.33
CA ASN A 534 -17.24 12.76 2.33
C ASN A 534 -18.40 13.15 1.41
N VAL A 535 -19.48 13.64 2.01
CA VAL A 535 -20.66 14.17 1.30
C VAL A 535 -20.50 15.67 1.13
N ALA A 536 -20.66 16.16 -0.09
CA ALA A 536 -20.73 17.59 -0.33
C ALA A 536 -21.96 18.20 0.39
N ILE A 537 -21.76 19.32 1.02
CA ILE A 537 -22.83 20.08 1.67
C ILE A 537 -22.88 21.47 1.09
N PRO A 538 -24.04 22.15 1.17
CA PRO A 538 -24.17 23.52 0.62
C PRO A 538 -23.12 24.44 1.22
N SER A 539 -22.37 25.16 0.38
CA SER A 539 -21.30 26.09 0.80
C SER A 539 -21.82 27.25 1.67
N ALA A 540 -23.13 27.53 1.64
CA ALA A 540 -23.77 28.47 2.56
C ALA A 540 -23.63 28.06 4.04
N SER A 541 -23.31 26.79 4.33
CA SER A 541 -22.97 26.30 5.67
C SER A 541 -21.60 26.75 6.18
N GLY A 542 -20.74 27.28 5.30
CA GLY A 542 -19.35 27.60 5.58
C GLY A 542 -18.40 26.40 5.50
N TYR A 543 -18.88 25.25 5.00
CA TYR A 543 -18.11 24.01 4.85
C TYR A 543 -18.38 23.39 3.49
N ASP A 544 -17.37 22.72 2.91
CA ASP A 544 -17.50 22.07 1.60
C ASP A 544 -18.03 20.63 1.69
N SER A 545 -17.69 19.91 2.77
CA SER A 545 -18.08 18.51 2.93
C SER A 545 -18.21 18.11 4.40
N MET A 546 -18.91 17.00 4.62
CA MET A 546 -19.06 16.36 5.92
C MET A 546 -18.81 14.84 5.77
N LEU A 547 -18.01 14.27 6.67
CA LEU A 547 -17.81 12.82 6.70
C LEU A 547 -19.04 12.14 7.33
N LYS A 548 -19.65 11.20 6.61
CA LYS A 548 -20.82 10.42 7.04
C LYS A 548 -20.65 8.94 6.74
N ASN A 549 -21.37 8.11 7.49
CA ASN A 549 -21.49 6.68 7.22
C ASN A 549 -22.63 6.45 6.24
N ILE A 550 -22.30 6.36 4.96
CA ILE A 550 -23.27 6.13 3.88
C ILE A 550 -22.66 5.22 2.81
N GLY A 551 -23.56 4.58 2.08
CA GLY A 551 -23.13 3.71 0.99
C GLY A 551 -22.84 2.28 1.42
N SER A 552 -22.85 1.41 0.44
CA SER A 552 -22.54 0.00 0.63
C SER A 552 -21.96 -0.62 -0.64
N VAL A 553 -21.07 -1.60 -0.43
CA VAL A 553 -20.42 -2.37 -1.50
C VAL A 553 -20.51 -3.86 -1.20
N GLN A 554 -20.53 -4.66 -2.27
CA GLN A 554 -20.52 -6.10 -2.23
C GLN A 554 -19.26 -6.63 -2.91
N ASN A 555 -18.69 -7.70 -2.37
CA ASN A 555 -17.68 -8.52 -3.01
C ASN A 555 -18.10 -9.99 -2.90
N LYS A 556 -17.96 -10.76 -3.98
CA LYS A 556 -18.19 -12.21 -3.97
C LYS A 556 -17.20 -12.89 -4.90
N GLY A 557 -16.83 -14.10 -4.57
CA GLY A 557 -15.84 -14.82 -5.38
C GLY A 557 -15.69 -16.28 -5.03
N TYR A 558 -14.85 -16.92 -5.84
CA TYR A 558 -14.43 -18.31 -5.68
C TYR A 558 -12.91 -18.35 -5.60
N GLU A 559 -12.41 -19.22 -4.76
CA GLU A 559 -10.98 -19.51 -4.62
C GLU A 559 -10.77 -21.02 -4.76
N LEU A 560 -9.73 -21.41 -5.50
CA LEU A 560 -9.34 -22.79 -5.69
C LEU A 560 -7.84 -22.91 -5.50
N SER A 561 -7.41 -23.82 -4.63
CA SER A 561 -6.01 -24.18 -4.42
C SER A 561 -5.83 -25.68 -4.62
N ILE A 562 -4.83 -26.06 -5.39
CA ILE A 562 -4.47 -27.46 -5.65
C ILE A 562 -2.98 -27.62 -5.35
N GLU A 563 -2.65 -28.58 -4.50
CA GLU A 563 -1.28 -29.00 -4.24
C GLU A 563 -1.14 -30.47 -4.54
N SER A 564 -0.06 -30.85 -5.23
CA SER A 564 0.19 -32.22 -5.63
C SER A 564 1.65 -32.60 -5.40
N ASP A 565 1.87 -33.68 -4.63
CA ASP A 565 3.16 -34.34 -4.48
C ASP A 565 3.31 -35.37 -5.61
N ASN A 566 3.79 -34.91 -6.78
CA ASN A 566 3.84 -35.72 -8.01
C ASN A 566 4.84 -36.88 -7.87
N LEU A 567 6.02 -36.59 -7.32
CA LEU A 567 7.07 -37.57 -7.05
C LEU A 567 7.59 -37.39 -5.63
N SER A 568 7.76 -38.52 -4.93
CA SER A 568 8.32 -38.57 -3.58
C SER A 568 9.36 -39.71 -3.50
N GLY A 569 10.64 -39.36 -3.47
CA GLY A 569 11.74 -40.31 -3.46
C GLY A 569 13.08 -39.58 -3.48
N ALA A 570 14.09 -40.16 -4.11
CA ALA A 570 15.39 -39.50 -4.30
C ALA A 570 15.25 -38.16 -5.09
N PHE A 571 14.29 -38.11 -5.98
CA PHE A 571 13.82 -36.89 -6.61
C PHE A 571 12.39 -36.59 -6.12
N SER A 572 12.20 -35.40 -5.55
CA SER A 572 10.89 -34.92 -5.10
C SER A 572 10.39 -33.81 -6.02
N TRP A 573 9.12 -33.88 -6.41
CA TRP A 573 8.46 -32.87 -7.22
C TRP A 573 7.07 -32.59 -6.69
N THR A 574 6.88 -31.37 -6.20
CA THR A 574 5.59 -30.84 -5.72
C THR A 574 5.12 -29.73 -6.65
N THR A 575 3.85 -29.71 -6.97
CA THR A 575 3.19 -28.65 -7.75
C THR A 575 2.15 -27.97 -6.88
N ALA A 576 2.15 -26.64 -6.85
CA ALA A 576 1.12 -25.83 -6.23
C ALA A 576 0.47 -24.90 -7.27
N PHE A 577 -0.85 -24.91 -7.32
CA PHE A 577 -1.65 -24.05 -8.19
C PHE A 577 -2.74 -23.37 -7.38
N ASN A 578 -2.94 -22.06 -7.58
CA ASN A 578 -4.06 -21.35 -7.00
C ASN A 578 -4.68 -20.40 -8.03
N ILE A 579 -5.99 -20.23 -7.95
CA ILE A 579 -6.74 -19.29 -8.77
C ILE A 579 -7.88 -18.70 -7.95
N SER A 580 -8.12 -17.40 -8.10
CA SER A 580 -9.23 -16.72 -7.45
C SER A 580 -9.98 -15.82 -8.42
N PHE A 581 -11.29 -15.76 -8.26
CA PHE A 581 -12.18 -14.89 -9.01
C PHE A 581 -12.94 -14.01 -8.03
N ASN A 582 -12.86 -12.69 -8.19
CA ASN A 582 -13.60 -11.74 -7.39
C ASN A 582 -14.45 -10.84 -8.28
N ARG A 583 -15.69 -10.57 -7.87
CA ARG A 583 -16.54 -9.55 -8.45
C ARG A 583 -17.07 -8.63 -7.37
N ASN A 584 -16.85 -7.35 -7.57
CA ASN A 584 -17.38 -6.32 -6.68
C ASN A 584 -18.53 -5.56 -7.34
N LYS A 585 -19.35 -4.91 -6.53
CA LYS A 585 -20.48 -4.11 -6.96
C LYS A 585 -20.78 -3.01 -5.95
N VAL A 586 -20.96 -1.80 -6.42
CA VAL A 586 -21.50 -0.69 -5.62
C VAL A 586 -23.01 -0.93 -5.47
N LEU A 587 -23.50 -0.97 -4.23
CA LEU A 587 -24.93 -1.21 -3.95
C LEU A 587 -25.66 0.09 -3.67
N GLU A 588 -25.01 1.07 -3.03
CA GLU A 588 -25.61 2.31 -2.59
C GLU A 588 -24.54 3.41 -2.43
N LEU A 589 -24.89 4.67 -2.72
CA LEU A 589 -24.05 5.85 -2.61
C LEU A 589 -24.79 7.01 -1.90
N GLY A 590 -25.59 6.71 -0.87
CA GLY A 590 -26.27 7.75 -0.09
C GLY A 590 -27.38 8.49 -0.83
N GLY A 591 -28.03 7.83 -1.78
CA GLY A 591 -29.09 8.40 -2.62
C GLY A 591 -28.59 8.93 -3.98
N GLU A 592 -27.29 9.03 -4.18
CA GLU A 592 -26.69 9.35 -5.48
C GLU A 592 -26.67 8.13 -6.39
N THR A 593 -26.85 8.32 -7.69
CA THR A 593 -26.77 7.23 -8.69
C THR A 593 -25.34 6.97 -9.11
N TYR A 594 -24.50 7.97 -9.09
CA TYR A 594 -23.06 7.86 -9.35
C TYR A 594 -22.27 8.95 -8.60
N LYS A 595 -20.96 8.75 -8.51
CA LYS A 595 -19.99 9.75 -8.04
C LYS A 595 -18.69 9.65 -8.78
N ASP A 596 -18.14 10.79 -9.15
CA ASP A 596 -16.80 10.91 -9.72
C ASP A 596 -15.74 10.80 -8.61
N VAL A 597 -14.76 9.92 -8.83
CA VAL A 597 -13.71 9.57 -7.85
C VAL A 597 -12.32 9.56 -8.48
N GLY A 598 -12.18 10.19 -9.61
CA GLY A 598 -10.91 10.33 -10.30
C GLY A 598 -10.07 11.45 -9.68
N THR A 599 -8.77 11.25 -9.60
CA THR A 599 -7.85 12.37 -9.47
C THR A 599 -7.69 13.01 -10.86
N TYR A 600 -7.86 14.29 -10.89
CA TYR A 600 -7.58 15.17 -11.98
C TYR A 600 -6.15 14.94 -12.51
N ASP A 601 -6.01 14.70 -13.80
CA ASP A 601 -4.73 14.77 -14.50
C ASP A 601 -4.69 16.10 -15.28
N ASP A 602 -3.81 17.00 -14.86
CA ASP A 602 -3.64 18.34 -15.45
C ASP A 602 -3.37 18.30 -16.96
N HIS A 603 -2.76 17.19 -17.45
CA HIS A 603 -2.46 17.03 -18.87
C HIS A 603 -3.68 16.75 -19.73
N LEU A 604 -4.61 15.95 -19.22
CA LEU A 604 -5.80 15.60 -19.98
C LEU A 604 -6.87 16.67 -19.89
N LYS A 605 -6.74 17.64 -18.97
CA LYS A 605 -7.73 18.69 -18.65
C LYS A 605 -9.15 18.13 -18.52
N THR A 606 -9.26 16.86 -18.14
CA THR A 606 -10.50 16.16 -17.90
C THR A 606 -10.59 15.86 -16.43
N SER A 607 -11.62 16.37 -15.79
CA SER A 607 -12.00 15.91 -14.45
C SER A 607 -12.54 14.48 -14.56
N ASP A 608 -12.10 13.63 -13.63
CA ASP A 608 -12.84 12.43 -13.24
C ASP A 608 -13.01 11.35 -14.32
N ILE A 609 -11.89 10.70 -14.68
CA ILE A 609 -11.88 9.52 -15.57
C ILE A 609 -12.38 8.23 -14.90
N ARG A 610 -12.64 8.26 -13.59
CA ARG A 610 -13.16 7.12 -12.83
C ARG A 610 -14.42 7.50 -12.08
N ARG A 611 -15.38 6.59 -12.12
CA ARG A 611 -16.71 6.82 -11.54
C ARG A 611 -17.15 5.62 -10.69
N LEU A 612 -17.75 5.90 -9.53
CA LEU A 612 -18.56 4.93 -8.81
C LEU A 612 -19.99 5.05 -9.34
N ILE A 613 -20.58 3.93 -9.77
CA ILE A 613 -21.95 3.89 -10.29
C ILE A 613 -22.68 2.79 -9.54
N VAL A 614 -23.87 3.10 -9.01
CA VAL A 614 -24.71 2.10 -8.34
C VAL A 614 -25.04 0.97 -9.34
N GLY A 615 -24.79 -0.26 -8.91
CA GLY A 615 -25.00 -1.43 -9.75
C GLY A 615 -23.78 -1.88 -10.56
N GLN A 616 -22.71 -1.10 -10.64
CA GLN A 616 -21.48 -1.39 -11.38
C GLN A 616 -20.31 -1.75 -10.44
N PRO A 617 -19.20 -2.30 -10.96
CA PRO A 617 -17.97 -2.47 -10.22
C PRO A 617 -17.41 -1.13 -9.69
N ILE A 618 -16.58 -1.22 -8.64
CA ILE A 618 -15.88 -0.04 -8.08
C ILE A 618 -14.87 0.47 -9.10
N GLY A 619 -14.91 1.79 -9.37
CA GLY A 619 -13.89 2.47 -10.17
C GLY A 619 -13.97 2.15 -11.66
N VAL A 620 -15.17 2.13 -12.24
CA VAL A 620 -15.34 2.02 -13.68
C VAL A 620 -14.76 3.25 -14.38
N PHE A 621 -14.12 3.04 -15.53
CA PHE A 621 -13.69 4.14 -16.37
C PHE A 621 -14.90 4.83 -16.98
N TYR A 622 -14.89 6.15 -16.96
CA TYR A 622 -15.92 6.98 -17.54
C TYR A 622 -15.28 8.07 -18.40
N GLY A 623 -15.78 8.28 -19.60
CA GLY A 623 -15.25 9.27 -20.49
C GLY A 623 -15.91 9.21 -21.88
N TYR A 624 -15.46 10.07 -22.74
CA TYR A 624 -15.91 10.12 -24.11
C TYR A 624 -15.33 8.95 -24.92
N ARG A 625 -16.15 8.35 -25.76
CA ARG A 625 -15.71 7.26 -26.65
C ARG A 625 -15.07 7.87 -27.90
N PHE A 626 -13.79 7.58 -28.12
CA PHE A 626 -13.09 8.00 -29.34
C PHE A 626 -13.65 7.31 -30.57
N ASP A 627 -13.89 8.08 -31.65
CA ASP A 627 -14.46 7.58 -32.93
C ASP A 627 -13.60 8.01 -34.15
N GLY A 628 -12.38 8.46 -33.94
CA GLY A 628 -11.49 8.90 -34.99
C GLY A 628 -11.13 10.38 -34.92
N ILE A 629 -10.62 10.87 -36.03
CA ILE A 629 -10.18 12.25 -36.23
C ILE A 629 -11.00 12.83 -37.37
N PHE A 630 -11.47 14.07 -37.24
CA PHE A 630 -12.13 14.77 -38.33
C PHE A 630 -11.19 14.90 -39.55
N GLN A 631 -11.59 14.34 -40.68
CA GLN A 631 -10.75 14.30 -41.89
C GLN A 631 -11.01 15.50 -42.81
N ASN A 632 -12.20 16.11 -42.74
CA ASN A 632 -12.62 17.22 -43.59
C ASN A 632 -13.70 18.06 -42.94
N GLU A 633 -13.96 19.25 -43.51
CA GLU A 633 -14.98 20.20 -43.04
C GLU A 633 -16.41 19.62 -43.11
N ALA A 634 -16.68 18.71 -44.03
CA ALA A 634 -18.01 18.10 -44.15
C ALA A 634 -18.30 17.18 -42.94
N GLU A 635 -17.28 16.49 -42.41
CA GLU A 635 -17.41 15.70 -41.16
C GLU A 635 -17.59 16.65 -39.95
N CYS A 636 -16.86 17.76 -39.91
CA CYS A 636 -17.01 18.76 -38.86
C CYS A 636 -18.45 19.33 -38.82
N ALA A 637 -19.05 19.57 -39.99
CA ALA A 637 -20.40 20.15 -40.10
C ALA A 637 -21.52 19.17 -39.64
N GLN A 638 -21.21 17.86 -39.54
CA GLN A 638 -22.19 16.85 -39.08
C GLN A 638 -22.32 16.79 -37.57
N GLN A 639 -21.33 17.31 -36.83
CA GLN A 639 -21.35 17.31 -35.37
C GLN A 639 -21.65 18.70 -34.85
N THR A 640 -22.74 18.86 -34.11
CA THR A 640 -23.23 20.15 -33.64
C THR A 640 -22.61 20.60 -32.31
N SER A 641 -22.13 19.66 -31.52
CA SER A 641 -21.45 19.90 -30.24
C SER A 641 -20.39 18.87 -29.97
N SER A 642 -19.36 19.25 -29.26
CA SER A 642 -18.27 18.34 -28.83
C SER A 642 -17.56 18.93 -27.61
N PRO A 643 -17.03 18.06 -26.70
CA PRO A 643 -16.17 18.48 -25.60
C PRO A 643 -14.84 19.11 -26.04
N SER A 644 -14.44 18.88 -27.28
CA SER A 644 -13.26 19.49 -27.93
C SER A 644 -13.73 20.41 -29.07
N PRO A 645 -12.91 21.39 -29.50
CA PRO A 645 -13.19 22.16 -30.70
C PRO A 645 -13.42 21.23 -31.90
N ILE A 646 -14.43 21.57 -32.75
CA ILE A 646 -14.76 20.79 -33.95
C ILE A 646 -13.98 21.41 -35.10
N ARG A 647 -12.89 20.76 -35.52
CA ARG A 647 -12.11 21.16 -36.71
C ARG A 647 -11.33 19.97 -37.26
N VAL A 648 -10.97 20.02 -38.50
CA VAL A 648 -10.13 19.01 -39.18
C VAL A 648 -8.83 18.79 -38.40
N GLY A 649 -8.43 17.53 -38.26
CA GLY A 649 -7.25 17.12 -37.49
C GLY A 649 -7.48 16.90 -36.00
N LEU A 650 -8.62 17.31 -35.43
CA LEU A 650 -8.95 17.05 -34.04
C LEU A 650 -9.76 15.77 -33.84
N ARG A 651 -9.71 15.25 -32.60
CA ARG A 651 -10.42 14.04 -32.22
C ARG A 651 -11.93 14.20 -32.30
N ARG A 652 -12.57 13.18 -32.90
CA ARG A 652 -14.01 13.02 -32.95
C ARG A 652 -14.46 12.05 -31.88
N TYR A 653 -15.53 12.36 -31.18
CA TYR A 653 -16.15 11.48 -30.21
C TYR A 653 -17.43 10.86 -30.79
N LYS A 654 -17.70 9.61 -30.39
CA LYS A 654 -18.86 8.88 -30.84
C LYS A 654 -20.11 9.42 -30.18
N ASP A 655 -21.07 9.82 -30.99
CA ASP A 655 -22.43 10.05 -30.54
C ASP A 655 -23.07 8.70 -30.16
N LEU A 656 -23.43 8.53 -28.87
CA LEU A 656 -23.98 7.29 -28.33
C LEU A 656 -25.51 7.26 -28.30
N ASN A 657 -26.14 8.42 -28.36
CA ASN A 657 -27.58 8.60 -28.25
C ASN A 657 -28.26 9.11 -29.54
N GLY A 658 -27.47 9.51 -30.54
CA GLY A 658 -27.95 9.94 -31.85
C GLY A 658 -28.46 11.39 -31.86
N ASP A 659 -28.07 12.20 -30.88
CA ASP A 659 -28.50 13.62 -30.83
C ASP A 659 -27.51 14.60 -31.50
N CYS A 660 -26.46 14.08 -32.12
CA CYS A 660 -25.38 14.82 -32.77
C CYS A 660 -24.56 15.71 -31.84
N THR A 661 -24.51 15.43 -30.50
CA THR A 661 -23.76 16.20 -29.51
C THR A 661 -22.65 15.39 -28.85
#